data_cde32756daeffe79a3b79df64d016f03
#
_entry.id   cde32756daeffe79a3b79df64d016f03
#
_cell.length_a   1.000
_cell.length_b   1.000
_cell.length_c   1.000
_cell.angle_alpha   90.00
_cell.angle_beta   90.00
_cell.angle_gamma   90.00
#
_symmetry.space_group_name_H-M   'P 1'
#
loop_
_entity.id
_entity.type
_entity.pdbx_description
1 polymer ?
#
loop_
_entity_poly.entity_id
_entity_poly.type
_entity_poly.pdbx_seq_one_letter_code
_entity_poly.pdbx_strand_id
1 'polypeptide(L)'
;VAAERAATRMALPVFSATLTTLIAFFGLAFIGGRFGDLIYDIPFTVIAVLAASLVECFLILPHHMNHALAHSGRDHWYDLPSRVVNRGFTAFRERVFRPALGLLIRARYVVVAVTVLLLATQVASFVRGDVTWRFFNAPEQGSVSGNFAMAPGADRSDTLAQMREMQRATEALGQDYEDRHGMNPLSYVIAQVGGTAGRGLSGSDTKEADLLGGITIELIDADLRPYSSFAFVADLQERVTQLPLTETLSFRGGRSGPGGDALDIQLYGASADGLKEAAEALRTALGRYPEVSALEDNLAYDKSELILDLTPQGAAMGFTTDELGRLLRERVNGIEAATYPDGPRSAEVRVELPEDELTADFLQTMQLRAPSGQYVPVADVVSVTQRTGFATVRRENGLRLISVTGDISEDDPARAAEITEALETEILPEIAATHQVEYRLSGLSEQEDEFMADARLGLIGTLLGIYLVLALVFASWTRPMVVMAIIPFGLVGTIWGHAQWDVPLSMFTVVGLLGMTGIIINDSIVLVTSIDEHAEKRGLIPAIIDGACDRLRAVLLTTLTTVLGLTPLLFEQSTQAQFLKPTVITLVYGLGFGMVLVLVVVPALLAIGRDLSQPITALRRGLHVRGLRTPLGTGAAMVLAWFAATMGWVLVTGDLPAPFAALGSGQPLAVALGLFIAGAGLALVLVWLGALVAHRRPA
;
A
#
# COMPACT_ATOMS: atom_id res chain seq x y z
N VAL A 1 22.82 -15.53 -42.92
CA VAL A 1 23.67 -14.32 -42.87
C VAL A 1 22.91 -13.09 -42.39
N ALA A 2 21.75 -12.70 -42.99
CA ALA A 2 21.01 -11.49 -42.53
C ALA A 2 20.44 -11.66 -41.11
N ALA A 3 19.76 -12.78 -40.82
CA ALA A 3 19.21 -13.09 -39.51
C ALA A 3 20.31 -13.21 -38.44
N GLU A 4 21.41 -13.87 -38.75
CA GLU A 4 22.59 -14.03 -37.88
C GLU A 4 23.25 -12.68 -37.56
N ARG A 5 23.46 -11.81 -38.56
CA ARG A 5 23.99 -10.45 -38.34
C ARG A 5 23.05 -9.61 -37.48
N ALA A 6 21.72 -9.72 -37.67
CA ALA A 6 20.76 -9.02 -36.89
C ALA A 6 20.80 -9.49 -35.42
N ALA A 7 20.82 -10.81 -35.18
CA ALA A 7 20.91 -11.39 -33.85
C ALA A 7 22.22 -10.95 -33.13
N THR A 8 23.36 -11.05 -33.79
CA THR A 8 24.66 -10.64 -33.22
C THR A 8 24.69 -9.13 -32.89
N ARG A 9 24.17 -8.26 -33.78
CA ARG A 9 24.14 -6.81 -33.57
C ARG A 9 23.21 -6.43 -32.38
N MET A 10 22.09 -7.13 -32.26
CA MET A 10 21.07 -6.83 -31.21
C MET A 10 21.34 -7.58 -29.90
N ALA A 11 22.33 -8.47 -29.85
CA ALA A 11 22.57 -9.33 -28.68
C ALA A 11 22.79 -8.51 -27.40
N LEU A 12 23.75 -7.59 -27.40
CA LEU A 12 24.07 -6.79 -26.21
C LEU A 12 22.92 -5.83 -25.82
N PRO A 13 22.31 -5.07 -26.73
CA PRO A 13 21.17 -4.21 -26.39
C PRO A 13 19.97 -4.99 -25.84
N VAL A 14 19.59 -6.11 -26.46
CA VAL A 14 18.44 -6.91 -26.01
C VAL A 14 18.72 -7.60 -24.68
N PHE A 15 19.91 -8.16 -24.50
CA PHE A 15 20.31 -8.81 -23.25
C PHE A 15 20.29 -7.78 -22.09
N SER A 16 20.92 -6.62 -22.29
CA SER A 16 20.96 -5.58 -21.25
C SER A 16 19.58 -4.99 -20.94
N ALA A 17 18.76 -4.79 -21.95
CA ALA A 17 17.39 -4.32 -21.79
C ALA A 17 16.52 -5.33 -21.03
N THR A 18 16.62 -6.62 -21.34
CA THR A 18 15.94 -7.68 -20.59
C THR A 18 16.45 -7.74 -19.14
N LEU A 19 17.79 -7.67 -18.96
CA LEU A 19 18.39 -7.70 -17.63
C LEU A 19 17.91 -6.53 -16.75
N THR A 20 17.78 -5.31 -17.29
CA THR A 20 17.24 -4.18 -16.53
C THR A 20 15.77 -4.38 -16.15
N THR A 21 14.99 -5.01 -17.01
CA THR A 21 13.59 -5.35 -16.68
C THR A 21 13.51 -6.46 -15.63
N LEU A 22 14.38 -7.48 -15.71
CA LEU A 22 14.49 -8.51 -14.66
C LEU A 22 14.84 -7.90 -13.30
N ILE A 23 15.79 -6.96 -13.26
CA ILE A 23 16.18 -6.24 -12.04
C ILE A 23 15.01 -5.42 -11.49
N ALA A 24 14.23 -4.76 -12.36
CA ALA A 24 13.06 -4.00 -11.94
C ALA A 24 12.00 -4.88 -11.26
N PHE A 25 11.69 -6.04 -11.83
CA PHE A 25 10.77 -6.99 -11.22
C PHE A 25 11.36 -7.69 -9.99
N PHE A 26 12.67 -7.93 -9.97
CA PHE A 26 13.33 -8.48 -8.79
C PHE A 26 13.25 -7.54 -7.58
N GLY A 27 13.12 -6.22 -7.81
CA GLY A 27 12.86 -5.24 -6.75
C GLY A 27 11.58 -5.52 -5.97
N LEU A 28 10.55 -6.14 -6.59
CA LEU A 28 9.34 -6.55 -5.90
C LEU A 28 9.54 -7.75 -4.95
N ALA A 29 10.55 -8.57 -5.19
CA ALA A 29 10.86 -9.72 -4.34
C ALA A 29 11.44 -9.31 -2.97
N PHE A 30 11.78 -8.04 -2.75
CA PHE A 30 12.16 -7.51 -1.44
C PHE A 30 10.97 -7.25 -0.53
N ILE A 31 9.75 -7.20 -1.08
CA ILE A 31 8.53 -6.96 -0.32
C ILE A 31 8.18 -8.26 0.42
N GLY A 32 8.21 -8.19 1.74
CA GLY A 32 7.88 -9.30 2.64
C GLY A 32 6.46 -9.23 3.18
N GLY A 33 6.20 -10.03 4.23
CA GLY A 33 4.91 -10.06 4.91
C GLY A 33 3.77 -10.63 4.07
N ARG A 34 2.55 -10.48 4.56
CA ARG A 34 1.35 -11.05 3.91
C ARG A 34 1.08 -10.48 2.52
N PHE A 35 1.42 -9.21 2.32
CA PHE A 35 1.26 -8.55 1.01
C PHE A 35 2.38 -8.95 0.04
N GLY A 36 3.59 -9.23 0.56
CA GLY A 36 4.66 -9.84 -0.23
C GLY A 36 4.23 -11.19 -0.78
N ASP A 37 3.66 -12.05 0.06
CA ASP A 37 3.14 -13.36 -0.37
C ASP A 37 2.05 -13.24 -1.43
N LEU A 38 1.16 -12.25 -1.32
CA LEU A 38 0.09 -12.00 -2.31
C LEU A 38 0.65 -11.63 -3.69
N ILE A 39 1.72 -10.85 -3.75
CA ILE A 39 2.29 -10.35 -5.02
C ILE A 39 3.47 -11.17 -5.52
N TYR A 40 3.97 -12.14 -4.74
CA TYR A 40 5.19 -12.90 -5.05
C TYR A 40 5.17 -13.60 -6.42
N ASP A 41 4.02 -14.11 -6.82
CA ASP A 41 3.87 -14.80 -8.11
C ASP A 41 4.05 -13.87 -9.32
N ILE A 42 3.80 -12.56 -9.15
CA ILE A 42 3.93 -11.56 -10.23
C ILE A 42 5.40 -11.45 -10.69
N PRO A 43 6.36 -11.06 -9.83
CA PRO A 43 7.74 -10.93 -10.24
C PRO A 43 8.34 -12.27 -10.67
N PHE A 44 8.04 -13.36 -9.98
CA PHE A 44 8.55 -14.70 -10.33
C PHE A 44 8.12 -15.12 -11.74
N THR A 45 6.83 -14.98 -12.06
CA THR A 45 6.30 -15.34 -13.38
C THR A 45 6.92 -14.45 -14.48
N VAL A 46 6.98 -13.14 -14.26
CA VAL A 46 7.56 -12.21 -15.26
C VAL A 46 9.05 -12.51 -15.47
N ILE A 47 9.81 -12.75 -14.42
CA ILE A 47 11.24 -13.10 -14.51
C ILE A 47 11.42 -14.39 -15.30
N ALA A 48 10.64 -15.44 -15.01
CA ALA A 48 10.71 -16.72 -15.70
C ALA A 48 10.37 -16.59 -17.20
N VAL A 49 9.29 -15.86 -17.52
CA VAL A 49 8.85 -15.62 -18.90
C VAL A 49 9.86 -14.79 -19.67
N LEU A 50 10.40 -13.72 -19.09
CA LEU A 50 11.42 -12.90 -19.74
C LEU A 50 12.74 -13.66 -19.97
N ALA A 51 13.14 -14.50 -19.01
CA ALA A 51 14.31 -15.35 -19.18
C ALA A 51 14.12 -16.37 -20.31
N ALA A 52 12.96 -17.01 -20.38
CA ALA A 52 12.60 -17.93 -21.46
C ALA A 52 12.50 -17.21 -22.81
N SER A 53 11.90 -16.01 -22.83
CA SER A 53 11.82 -15.16 -24.04
C SER A 53 13.20 -14.75 -24.56
N LEU A 54 14.16 -14.50 -23.66
CA LEU A 54 15.53 -14.20 -24.07
C LEU A 54 16.19 -15.40 -24.77
N VAL A 55 15.97 -16.61 -24.26
CA VAL A 55 16.43 -17.84 -24.90
C VAL A 55 15.78 -18.03 -26.28
N GLU A 56 14.47 -17.82 -26.36
CA GLU A 56 13.73 -17.91 -27.65
C GLU A 56 14.24 -16.87 -28.65
N CYS A 57 14.44 -15.64 -28.23
CA CYS A 57 14.89 -14.52 -29.08
C CYS A 57 16.26 -14.80 -29.71
N PHE A 58 17.19 -15.45 -29.01
CA PHE A 58 18.54 -15.70 -29.52
C PHE A 58 18.72 -17.05 -30.20
N LEU A 59 17.98 -18.08 -29.81
CA LEU A 59 18.14 -19.44 -30.34
C LEU A 59 17.09 -19.78 -31.40
N ILE A 60 15.81 -19.43 -31.17
CA ILE A 60 14.70 -19.88 -32.00
C ILE A 60 14.35 -18.85 -33.09
N LEU A 61 14.19 -17.59 -32.71
CA LEU A 61 13.77 -16.51 -33.60
C LEU A 61 14.66 -16.34 -34.86
N PRO A 62 16.01 -16.40 -34.77
CA PRO A 62 16.87 -16.29 -35.94
C PRO A 62 16.62 -17.38 -36.98
N HIS A 63 16.30 -18.61 -36.54
CA HIS A 63 15.94 -19.72 -37.42
C HIS A 63 14.60 -19.46 -38.13
N HIS A 64 13.56 -19.07 -37.39
CA HIS A 64 12.26 -18.73 -37.97
C HIS A 64 12.35 -17.56 -38.96
N MET A 65 13.12 -16.51 -38.61
CA MET A 65 13.33 -15.37 -39.49
C MET A 65 14.10 -15.74 -40.78
N ASN A 66 15.07 -16.65 -40.72
CA ASN A 66 15.76 -17.12 -41.90
C ASN A 66 14.82 -17.85 -42.87
N HIS A 67 13.90 -18.67 -42.31
CA HIS A 67 12.89 -19.35 -43.12
C HIS A 67 11.86 -18.38 -43.72
N ALA A 68 11.37 -17.41 -42.93
CA ALA A 68 10.43 -16.38 -43.38
C ALA A 68 11.02 -15.49 -44.49
N LEU A 69 12.28 -15.07 -44.35
CA LEU A 69 12.99 -14.26 -45.34
C LEU A 69 13.23 -15.01 -46.68
N ALA A 70 13.41 -16.34 -46.62
CA ALA A 70 13.59 -17.16 -47.82
C ALA A 70 12.32 -17.19 -48.71
N HIS A 71 11.15 -16.97 -48.15
CA HIS A 71 9.86 -16.99 -48.86
C HIS A 71 9.28 -15.61 -49.14
N SER A 72 9.90 -14.51 -48.66
CA SER A 72 9.39 -13.15 -48.78
C SER A 72 9.66 -12.46 -50.13
N GLY A 73 10.26 -13.18 -51.08
CA GLY A 73 10.67 -12.60 -52.38
C GLY A 73 9.54 -12.44 -53.41
N ARG A 74 8.29 -12.80 -53.13
CA ARG A 74 7.17 -12.67 -54.06
C ARG A 74 6.09 -11.80 -53.45
N ASP A 75 5.67 -10.75 -54.19
CA ASP A 75 4.55 -9.89 -53.82
C ASP A 75 3.22 -10.63 -54.01
N HIS A 76 2.42 -10.75 -52.94
CA HIS A 76 1.11 -11.33 -52.99
C HIS A 76 0.03 -10.26 -52.79
N TRP A 77 -1.20 -10.53 -53.22
CA TRP A 77 -2.31 -9.58 -53.08
C TRP A 77 -2.69 -9.33 -51.60
N TYR A 78 -2.50 -10.30 -50.75
CA TYR A 78 -2.74 -10.18 -49.29
C TYR A 78 -1.67 -9.32 -48.58
N ASP A 79 -0.58 -8.93 -49.22
CA ASP A 79 0.43 -7.98 -48.69
C ASP A 79 -0.01 -6.52 -48.88
N LEU A 80 -1.13 -6.28 -49.60
CA LEU A 80 -1.61 -4.91 -49.86
C LEU A 80 -1.85 -4.10 -48.58
N PRO A 81 -2.53 -4.60 -47.53
CA PRO A 81 -2.71 -3.87 -46.27
C PRO A 81 -1.37 -3.51 -45.61
N SER A 82 -0.43 -4.45 -45.58
CA SER A 82 0.91 -4.24 -45.01
C SER A 82 1.69 -3.15 -45.79
N ARG A 83 1.61 -3.17 -47.12
CA ARG A 83 2.24 -2.16 -47.97
C ARG A 83 1.63 -0.77 -47.78
N VAL A 84 0.33 -0.65 -47.67
CA VAL A 84 -0.37 0.62 -47.39
C VAL A 84 0.05 1.17 -46.07
N VAL A 85 0.01 0.36 -44.99
CA VAL A 85 0.43 0.75 -43.65
C VAL A 85 1.89 1.16 -43.64
N ASN A 86 2.78 0.39 -44.26
CA ASN A 86 4.21 0.70 -44.32
C ASN A 86 4.50 2.02 -45.10
N ARG A 87 3.77 2.30 -46.20
CA ARG A 87 3.89 3.58 -46.91
C ARG A 87 3.41 4.75 -46.08
N GLY A 88 2.26 4.59 -45.43
CA GLY A 88 1.69 5.57 -44.49
C GLY A 88 2.65 5.87 -43.35
N PHE A 89 3.19 4.82 -42.72
CA PHE A 89 4.15 4.95 -41.61
C PHE A 89 5.45 5.63 -42.06
N THR A 90 5.99 5.26 -43.23
CA THR A 90 7.20 5.91 -43.76
C THR A 90 6.93 7.39 -44.07
N ALA A 91 5.79 7.72 -44.64
CA ALA A 91 5.39 9.10 -44.88
C ALA A 91 5.24 9.90 -43.58
N PHE A 92 4.62 9.32 -42.56
CA PHE A 92 4.51 9.92 -41.22
C PHE A 92 5.89 10.16 -40.62
N ARG A 93 6.78 9.15 -40.61
CA ARG A 93 8.15 9.26 -40.09
C ARG A 93 8.92 10.41 -40.75
N GLU A 94 8.92 10.48 -42.10
CA GLU A 94 9.76 11.45 -42.81
C GLU A 94 9.13 12.85 -42.89
N ARG A 95 7.77 12.94 -43.02
CA ARG A 95 7.10 14.23 -43.25
C ARG A 95 6.60 14.89 -41.98
N VAL A 96 6.35 14.12 -40.92
CA VAL A 96 5.77 14.62 -39.64
C VAL A 96 6.78 14.47 -38.52
N PHE A 97 7.17 13.24 -38.19
CA PHE A 97 7.96 12.97 -37.00
C PHE A 97 9.38 13.56 -37.07
N ARG A 98 10.10 13.35 -38.18
CA ARG A 98 11.48 13.86 -38.35
C ARG A 98 11.55 15.40 -38.22
N PRO A 99 10.76 16.22 -38.92
CA PRO A 99 10.79 17.67 -38.77
C PRO A 99 10.32 18.15 -37.39
N ALA A 100 9.27 17.50 -36.83
CA ALA A 100 8.79 17.80 -35.48
C ALA A 100 9.87 17.54 -34.43
N LEU A 101 10.55 16.38 -34.47
CA LEU A 101 11.66 16.07 -33.58
C LEU A 101 12.82 17.06 -33.74
N GLY A 102 13.14 17.46 -34.97
CA GLY A 102 14.15 18.49 -35.25
C GLY A 102 13.81 19.84 -34.59
N LEU A 103 12.51 20.24 -34.57
CA LEU A 103 12.03 21.41 -33.85
C LEU A 103 12.14 21.25 -32.34
N LEU A 104 11.68 20.13 -31.82
CA LEU A 104 11.71 19.80 -30.38
C LEU A 104 13.15 19.78 -29.84
N ILE A 105 14.09 19.23 -30.57
CA ILE A 105 15.52 19.25 -30.18
C ILE A 105 16.09 20.66 -30.18
N ARG A 106 15.66 21.55 -31.08
CA ARG A 106 16.03 22.98 -31.03
C ARG A 106 15.45 23.66 -29.80
N ALA A 107 14.23 23.30 -29.41
CA ALA A 107 13.53 23.79 -28.22
C ALA A 107 13.74 22.90 -26.97
N ARG A 108 14.82 22.09 -26.90
CA ARG A 108 15.07 21.07 -25.90
C ARG A 108 14.84 21.50 -24.45
N TYR A 109 15.23 22.73 -24.09
CA TYR A 109 15.03 23.28 -22.76
C TYR A 109 13.54 23.49 -22.44
N VAL A 110 12.76 23.94 -23.45
CA VAL A 110 11.31 24.11 -23.33
C VAL A 110 10.63 22.76 -23.19
N VAL A 111 11.07 21.75 -23.95
CA VAL A 111 10.55 20.38 -23.85
C VAL A 111 10.70 19.84 -22.42
N VAL A 112 11.91 19.94 -21.86
CA VAL A 112 12.16 19.48 -20.48
C VAL A 112 11.37 20.31 -19.48
N ALA A 113 11.30 21.64 -19.62
CA ALA A 113 10.53 22.50 -18.74
C ALA A 113 9.03 22.15 -18.75
N VAL A 114 8.44 21.91 -19.92
CA VAL A 114 7.04 21.47 -20.05
C VAL A 114 6.83 20.10 -19.41
N THR A 115 7.75 19.16 -19.59
CA THR A 115 7.64 17.84 -18.97
C THR A 115 7.72 17.92 -17.44
N VAL A 116 8.62 18.76 -16.91
CA VAL A 116 8.69 19.03 -15.45
C VAL A 116 7.42 19.69 -14.95
N LEU A 117 6.87 20.65 -15.70
CA LEU A 117 5.61 21.31 -15.36
C LEU A 117 4.45 20.30 -15.33
N LEU A 118 4.36 19.41 -16.32
CA LEU A 118 3.35 18.35 -16.34
C LEU A 118 3.49 17.43 -15.12
N LEU A 119 4.70 17.03 -14.76
CA LEU A 119 4.92 16.24 -13.55
C LEU A 119 4.48 17.01 -12.30
N ALA A 120 4.89 18.27 -12.20
CA ALA A 120 4.52 19.10 -11.04
C ALA A 120 2.99 19.31 -10.92
N THR A 121 2.27 19.44 -12.04
CA THR A 121 0.80 19.57 -12.04
C THR A 121 0.13 18.27 -11.59
N GLN A 122 0.63 17.10 -12.02
CA GLN A 122 0.08 15.81 -11.60
C GLN A 122 0.38 15.51 -10.12
N VAL A 123 1.59 15.80 -9.66
CA VAL A 123 1.93 15.68 -8.24
C VAL A 123 1.09 16.65 -7.38
N ALA A 124 0.86 17.87 -7.87
CA ALA A 124 -0.02 18.83 -7.19
C ALA A 124 -1.48 18.36 -7.14
N SER A 125 -1.99 17.68 -8.18
CA SER A 125 -3.32 17.05 -8.18
C SER A 125 -3.41 15.95 -7.11
N PHE A 126 -2.38 15.10 -6.99
CA PHE A 126 -2.31 14.10 -5.92
C PHE A 126 -2.27 14.73 -4.52
N VAL A 127 -1.43 15.75 -4.32
CA VAL A 127 -1.31 16.45 -3.01
C VAL A 127 -2.61 17.18 -2.63
N ARG A 128 -3.39 17.65 -3.61
CA ARG A 128 -4.71 18.28 -3.36
C ARG A 128 -5.84 17.28 -3.07
N GLY A 129 -5.58 15.98 -3.22
CA GLY A 129 -6.60 14.95 -3.03
C GLY A 129 -7.52 14.71 -4.23
N ASP A 130 -7.22 15.31 -5.42
CA ASP A 130 -7.96 15.00 -6.66
C ASP A 130 -7.80 13.52 -7.07
N VAL A 131 -6.72 12.89 -6.64
CA VAL A 131 -6.46 11.45 -6.73
C VAL A 131 -6.02 10.98 -5.36
N THR A 132 -6.78 10.09 -4.75
CA THR A 132 -6.54 9.59 -3.40
C THR A 132 -5.53 8.44 -3.39
N TRP A 133 -4.93 8.20 -2.25
CA TRP A 133 -4.15 7.01 -1.97
C TRP A 133 -4.97 6.04 -1.10
N ARG A 134 -4.94 4.78 -1.45
CA ARG A 134 -5.52 3.73 -0.65
C ARG A 134 -4.65 2.48 -0.75
N PHE A 135 -4.07 2.08 0.35
CA PHE A 135 -3.07 1.02 0.37
C PHE A 135 -3.55 -0.26 -0.31
N PHE A 136 -4.66 -0.80 0.15
CA PHE A 136 -5.23 -2.03 -0.39
C PHE A 136 -6.74 -1.91 -0.54
N ASN A 137 -7.21 -2.10 -1.75
CA ASN A 137 -8.62 -2.17 -2.06
C ASN A 137 -9.01 -3.65 -2.15
N ALA A 138 -9.46 -4.21 -1.02
CA ALA A 138 -9.86 -5.61 -0.95
C ALA A 138 -11.07 -5.87 -1.85
N PRO A 139 -11.06 -6.92 -2.68
CA PRO A 139 -12.25 -7.31 -3.41
C PRO A 139 -13.38 -7.64 -2.45
N GLU A 140 -14.55 -7.10 -2.72
CA GLU A 140 -15.75 -7.38 -1.97
C GLU A 140 -16.12 -8.86 -2.05
N GLN A 141 -16.58 -9.42 -0.92
CA GLN A 141 -17.19 -10.75 -0.87
C GLN A 141 -18.67 -10.64 -0.56
N GLY A 142 -19.48 -11.56 -1.09
CA GLY A 142 -20.89 -11.65 -0.76
C GLY A 142 -21.18 -12.09 0.67
N SER A 143 -20.17 -12.56 1.39
CA SER A 143 -20.31 -13.06 2.75
C SER A 143 -20.39 -11.93 3.76
N VAL A 144 -21.41 -11.94 4.60
CA VAL A 144 -21.59 -11.03 5.75
C VAL A 144 -21.68 -11.86 7.02
N SER A 145 -20.98 -11.48 8.05
CA SER A 145 -21.07 -12.11 9.37
C SER A 145 -21.62 -11.13 10.40
N GLY A 146 -22.57 -11.59 11.19
CA GLY A 146 -23.09 -10.89 12.36
C GLY A 146 -22.80 -11.70 13.61
N ASN A 147 -22.28 -11.06 14.64
CA ASN A 147 -21.95 -11.70 15.91
C ASN A 147 -22.52 -10.91 17.08
N PHE A 148 -22.89 -11.59 18.13
CA PHE A 148 -23.26 -10.94 19.37
C PHE A 148 -22.81 -11.75 20.60
N ALA A 149 -22.64 -11.03 21.69
CA ALA A 149 -22.39 -11.59 22.99
C ALA A 149 -23.42 -11.05 23.99
N MET A 150 -23.92 -11.92 24.82
CA MET A 150 -24.83 -11.55 25.89
C MET A 150 -24.05 -11.09 27.13
N ALA A 151 -24.68 -10.24 27.94
CA ALA A 151 -24.15 -9.81 29.22
C ALA A 151 -24.17 -10.97 30.25
N PRO A 152 -23.31 -10.92 31.26
CA PRO A 152 -23.35 -11.86 32.35
C PRO A 152 -24.74 -11.87 33.04
N GLY A 153 -25.28 -13.07 33.24
CA GLY A 153 -26.63 -13.25 33.81
C GLY A 153 -27.73 -13.48 32.78
N ALA A 154 -27.43 -13.35 31.48
CA ALA A 154 -28.32 -13.84 30.44
C ALA A 154 -28.27 -15.37 30.36
N ASP A 155 -29.34 -15.96 29.88
CA ASP A 155 -29.41 -17.40 29.63
C ASP A 155 -29.48 -17.74 28.15
N ARG A 156 -29.47 -19.03 27.82
CA ARG A 156 -29.58 -19.50 26.45
C ARG A 156 -30.87 -19.06 25.76
N SER A 157 -31.95 -18.79 26.52
CA SER A 157 -33.22 -18.32 25.93
C SER A 157 -33.11 -16.86 25.46
N ASP A 158 -32.37 -16.04 26.20
CA ASP A 158 -32.07 -14.65 25.82
C ASP A 158 -31.18 -14.60 24.54
N THR A 159 -30.16 -15.47 24.50
CA THR A 159 -29.30 -15.64 23.31
C THR A 159 -30.11 -16.07 22.11
N LEU A 160 -31.04 -17.01 22.29
CA LEU A 160 -31.94 -17.45 21.22
C LEU A 160 -32.91 -16.34 20.77
N ALA A 161 -33.36 -15.49 21.71
CA ALA A 161 -34.22 -14.35 21.38
C ALA A 161 -33.49 -13.32 20.52
N GLN A 162 -32.25 -12.97 20.87
CA GLN A 162 -31.43 -12.06 20.05
C GLN A 162 -31.10 -12.67 18.67
N MET A 163 -30.82 -13.96 18.60
CA MET A 163 -30.59 -14.66 17.33
C MET A 163 -31.82 -14.61 16.41
N ARG A 164 -33.00 -14.84 16.96
CA ARG A 164 -34.26 -14.76 16.20
C ARG A 164 -34.55 -13.35 15.70
N GLU A 165 -34.19 -12.33 16.48
CA GLU A 165 -34.28 -10.93 16.03
C GLU A 165 -33.34 -10.66 14.87
N MET A 166 -32.08 -11.13 14.91
CA MET A 166 -31.15 -11.03 13.80
C MET A 166 -31.66 -11.73 12.54
N GLN A 167 -32.18 -12.93 12.68
CA GLN A 167 -32.79 -13.65 11.54
C GLN A 167 -33.96 -12.88 10.95
N ARG A 168 -34.89 -12.42 11.79
CA ARG A 168 -36.06 -11.63 11.38
C ARG A 168 -35.65 -10.36 10.61
N ALA A 169 -34.66 -9.63 11.15
CA ALA A 169 -34.19 -8.41 10.52
C ALA A 169 -33.49 -8.69 9.18
N THR A 170 -32.70 -9.77 9.10
CA THR A 170 -32.04 -10.21 7.87
C THR A 170 -33.04 -10.58 6.77
N GLU A 171 -34.05 -11.38 7.11
CA GLU A 171 -35.11 -11.77 6.16
C GLU A 171 -35.93 -10.56 5.70
N ALA A 172 -36.30 -9.66 6.63
CA ALA A 172 -37.03 -8.43 6.29
C ALA A 172 -36.21 -7.49 5.42
N LEU A 173 -34.89 -7.40 5.65
CA LEU A 173 -33.99 -6.62 4.80
C LEU A 173 -33.86 -7.25 3.40
N GLY A 174 -33.72 -8.57 3.34
CA GLY A 174 -33.70 -9.30 2.06
C GLY A 174 -34.93 -9.03 1.21
N GLN A 175 -36.12 -9.04 1.82
CA GLN A 175 -37.37 -8.71 1.12
C GLN A 175 -37.43 -7.26 0.65
N ASP A 176 -36.94 -6.32 1.46
CA ASP A 176 -36.88 -4.89 1.13
C ASP A 176 -35.95 -4.60 -0.07
N TYR A 177 -34.82 -5.32 -0.14
CA TYR A 177 -33.91 -5.24 -1.26
C TYR A 177 -34.49 -5.89 -2.53
N GLU A 178 -35.25 -6.99 -2.38
CA GLU A 178 -36.01 -7.58 -3.49
C GLU A 178 -37.03 -6.60 -4.05
N ASP A 179 -37.79 -5.90 -3.19
CA ASP A 179 -38.77 -4.90 -3.59
C ASP A 179 -38.14 -3.70 -4.27
N ARG A 180 -36.94 -3.27 -3.84
CA ARG A 180 -36.21 -2.13 -4.44
C ARG A 180 -35.48 -2.48 -5.72
N HIS A 181 -34.88 -3.67 -5.81
CA HIS A 181 -33.94 -4.04 -6.88
C HIS A 181 -34.43 -5.21 -7.73
N GLY A 182 -35.57 -5.82 -7.40
CA GLY A 182 -36.19 -6.88 -8.19
C GLY A 182 -35.61 -8.27 -7.99
N MET A 183 -34.64 -8.44 -7.06
CA MET A 183 -34.02 -9.71 -6.75
C MET A 183 -33.64 -9.76 -5.27
N ASN A 184 -33.97 -10.89 -4.62
CA ASN A 184 -33.57 -11.10 -3.23
C ASN A 184 -32.06 -11.29 -3.14
N PRO A 185 -31.36 -10.52 -2.29
CA PRO A 185 -29.90 -10.63 -2.17
C PRO A 185 -29.43 -11.87 -1.42
N LEU A 186 -30.29 -12.53 -0.65
CA LEU A 186 -29.91 -13.63 0.21
C LEU A 186 -29.77 -14.94 -0.56
N SER A 187 -28.56 -15.47 -0.66
CA SER A 187 -28.30 -16.80 -1.21
C SER A 187 -28.57 -17.87 -0.17
N TYR A 188 -28.00 -17.73 1.02
CA TYR A 188 -28.31 -18.53 2.19
C TYR A 188 -27.99 -17.77 3.49
N VAL A 189 -28.61 -18.22 4.60
CA VAL A 189 -28.39 -17.67 5.92
C VAL A 189 -28.21 -18.83 6.89
N ILE A 190 -27.13 -18.80 7.66
CA ILE A 190 -26.85 -19.79 8.72
C ILE A 190 -26.75 -19.03 10.03
N ALA A 191 -27.61 -19.39 10.99
CA ALA A 191 -27.62 -18.85 12.34
C ALA A 191 -27.20 -19.94 13.34
N GLN A 192 -26.36 -19.59 14.30
CA GLN A 192 -25.89 -20.50 15.34
C GLN A 192 -25.91 -19.84 16.71
N VAL A 193 -26.26 -20.64 17.72
CA VAL A 193 -26.13 -20.28 19.14
C VAL A 193 -25.08 -21.21 19.74
N GLY A 194 -24.22 -20.66 20.58
CA GLY A 194 -23.09 -21.40 21.15
C GLY A 194 -21.75 -21.12 20.48
N GLY A 195 -21.68 -20.09 19.64
CA GLY A 195 -20.45 -19.68 18.96
C GLY A 195 -20.66 -18.48 18.09
N THR A 196 -19.56 -18.01 17.48
CA THR A 196 -19.52 -16.86 16.59
C THR A 196 -19.32 -17.29 15.14
N ALA A 197 -19.67 -16.43 14.19
CA ALA A 197 -19.55 -16.64 12.74
C ALA A 197 -18.36 -15.85 12.15
N GLY A 198 -17.79 -16.33 11.06
CA GLY A 198 -16.73 -15.64 10.32
C GLY A 198 -15.48 -15.38 11.16
N ARG A 199 -15.03 -14.13 11.25
CA ARG A 199 -13.86 -13.73 12.07
C ARG A 199 -14.09 -13.80 13.58
N GLY A 200 -15.34 -14.05 14.00
CA GLY A 200 -15.71 -14.05 15.39
C GLY A 200 -15.87 -12.65 15.97
N LEU A 201 -16.07 -12.59 17.28
CA LEU A 201 -16.19 -11.38 18.07
C LEU A 201 -14.96 -11.24 18.95
N SER A 202 -14.42 -10.05 19.11
CA SER A 202 -13.31 -9.79 20.02
C SER A 202 -13.67 -10.19 21.44
N GLY A 203 -12.78 -10.96 22.12
CA GLY A 203 -13.03 -11.43 23.49
C GLY A 203 -14.03 -12.59 23.62
N SER A 204 -14.56 -13.14 22.53
CA SER A 204 -15.50 -14.28 22.58
C SER A 204 -14.90 -15.56 23.17
N ASP A 205 -13.59 -15.69 23.13
CA ASP A 205 -12.83 -16.82 23.71
C ASP A 205 -12.91 -16.91 25.23
N THR A 206 -13.35 -15.85 25.90
CA THR A 206 -13.51 -15.81 27.38
C THR A 206 -14.95 -15.97 27.85
N LYS A 207 -15.91 -15.99 26.91
CA LYS A 207 -17.33 -16.08 27.21
C LYS A 207 -17.84 -17.51 27.10
N GLU A 208 -18.85 -17.83 27.90
CA GLU A 208 -19.54 -19.13 27.82
C GLU A 208 -20.25 -19.27 26.48
N ALA A 209 -20.24 -20.48 25.93
CA ALA A 209 -20.83 -20.76 24.62
C ALA A 209 -22.30 -20.33 24.53
N ASP A 210 -23.08 -20.57 25.61
CA ASP A 210 -24.50 -20.22 25.65
C ASP A 210 -24.79 -18.71 25.63
N LEU A 211 -23.77 -17.87 25.84
CA LEU A 211 -23.86 -16.42 25.74
C LEU A 211 -23.46 -15.87 24.39
N LEU A 212 -23.07 -16.73 23.44
CA LEU A 212 -22.58 -16.34 22.12
C LEU A 212 -23.55 -16.75 21.02
N GLY A 213 -23.69 -15.89 20.04
CA GLY A 213 -24.41 -16.21 18.82
C GLY A 213 -23.77 -15.56 17.59
N GLY A 214 -23.94 -16.22 16.46
CA GLY A 214 -23.43 -15.74 15.18
C GLY A 214 -24.34 -16.09 14.01
N ILE A 215 -24.39 -15.21 13.03
CA ILE A 215 -25.11 -15.40 11.78
C ILE A 215 -24.16 -15.19 10.61
N THR A 216 -24.16 -16.13 9.67
CA THR A 216 -23.48 -15.98 8.38
C THR A 216 -24.53 -15.77 7.31
N ILE A 217 -24.42 -14.72 6.56
CA ILE A 217 -25.31 -14.33 5.47
C ILE A 217 -24.47 -14.34 4.21
N GLU A 218 -24.84 -15.14 3.25
CA GLU A 218 -24.23 -15.12 1.91
C GLU A 218 -25.17 -14.40 0.96
N LEU A 219 -24.68 -13.31 0.39
CA LEU A 219 -25.38 -12.55 -0.63
C LEU A 219 -25.12 -13.16 -2.01
N ILE A 220 -25.99 -12.88 -2.96
CA ILE A 220 -25.73 -13.18 -4.37
C ILE A 220 -24.47 -12.48 -4.84
N ASP A 221 -23.89 -12.96 -5.95
CA ASP A 221 -22.64 -12.41 -6.51
C ASP A 221 -22.69 -10.89 -6.62
N ALA A 222 -21.59 -10.22 -6.28
CA ALA A 222 -21.45 -8.78 -6.34
C ALA A 222 -21.73 -8.21 -7.74
N ASP A 223 -21.41 -8.97 -8.79
CA ASP A 223 -21.67 -8.58 -10.19
C ASP A 223 -23.16 -8.58 -10.55
N LEU A 224 -24.02 -9.20 -9.72
CA LEU A 224 -25.48 -9.28 -9.95
C LEU A 224 -26.27 -8.25 -9.16
N ARG A 225 -25.64 -7.44 -8.31
CA ARG A 225 -26.31 -6.48 -7.44
C ARG A 225 -25.75 -5.06 -7.62
N PRO A 226 -26.60 -4.01 -7.60
CA PRO A 226 -26.17 -2.62 -7.78
C PRO A 226 -25.75 -1.92 -6.49
N TYR A 227 -25.46 -2.68 -5.42
CA TYR A 227 -25.08 -2.21 -4.08
C TYR A 227 -24.00 -3.12 -3.50
N SER A 228 -23.21 -2.58 -2.58
CA SER A 228 -22.14 -3.31 -1.89
C SER A 228 -22.67 -4.13 -0.72
N SER A 229 -21.87 -5.10 -0.26
CA SER A 229 -22.10 -5.79 1.02
C SER A 229 -21.98 -4.82 2.21
N PHE A 230 -21.21 -3.75 2.07
CA PHE A 230 -21.09 -2.71 3.11
C PHE A 230 -22.39 -1.93 3.27
N ALA A 231 -23.05 -1.55 2.18
CA ALA A 231 -24.36 -0.93 2.23
C ALA A 231 -25.41 -1.86 2.89
N PHE A 232 -25.36 -3.15 2.54
CA PHE A 232 -26.23 -4.14 3.18
C PHE A 232 -25.94 -4.28 4.69
N VAL A 233 -24.69 -4.28 5.10
CA VAL A 233 -24.27 -4.31 6.52
C VAL A 233 -24.75 -3.08 7.26
N ALA A 234 -24.62 -1.90 6.69
CA ALA A 234 -25.09 -0.65 7.30
C ALA A 234 -26.61 -0.67 7.53
N ASP A 235 -27.39 -1.04 6.49
CA ASP A 235 -28.84 -1.17 6.61
C ASP A 235 -29.26 -2.25 7.61
N LEU A 236 -28.51 -3.36 7.69
CA LEU A 236 -28.78 -4.43 8.63
C LEU A 236 -28.51 -4.00 10.07
N GLN A 237 -27.41 -3.28 10.29
CA GLN A 237 -27.05 -2.77 11.61
C GLN A 237 -28.09 -1.78 12.15
N GLU A 238 -28.71 -0.97 11.29
CA GLU A 238 -29.79 -0.07 11.69
C GLU A 238 -31.10 -0.81 12.00
N ARG A 239 -31.34 -1.97 11.36
CA ARG A 239 -32.61 -2.73 11.51
C ARG A 239 -32.63 -3.69 12.67
N VAL A 240 -31.49 -4.22 13.07
CA VAL A 240 -31.44 -5.19 14.17
C VAL A 240 -31.61 -4.48 15.48
N THR A 241 -32.62 -4.89 16.24
CA THR A 241 -32.83 -4.38 17.58
C THR A 241 -31.91 -5.09 18.58
N GLN A 242 -31.07 -4.32 19.24
CA GLN A 242 -30.27 -4.84 20.35
C GLN A 242 -31.17 -5.01 21.58
N LEU A 243 -31.33 -6.25 22.02
CA LEU A 243 -32.13 -6.57 23.22
C LEU A 243 -31.39 -6.18 24.53
N PRO A 244 -32.10 -5.95 25.64
CA PRO A 244 -31.52 -5.36 26.86
C PRO A 244 -30.32 -6.08 27.45
N LEU A 245 -30.26 -7.42 27.30
CA LEU A 245 -29.14 -8.24 27.78
C LEU A 245 -28.05 -8.49 26.73
N THR A 246 -28.13 -7.87 25.58
CA THR A 246 -27.08 -7.96 24.56
C THR A 246 -26.00 -6.94 24.86
N GLU A 247 -24.81 -7.40 25.18
CA GLU A 247 -23.65 -6.55 25.50
C GLU A 247 -22.98 -6.00 24.25
N THR A 248 -22.73 -6.88 23.29
CA THR A 248 -22.06 -6.51 22.01
C THR A 248 -22.84 -7.10 20.85
N LEU A 249 -23.03 -6.30 19.82
CA LEU A 249 -23.62 -6.68 18.55
C LEU A 249 -22.76 -6.08 17.42
N SER A 250 -22.29 -6.91 16.50
CA SER A 250 -21.33 -6.51 15.48
C SER A 250 -21.66 -7.18 14.15
N PHE A 251 -21.63 -6.41 13.07
CA PHE A 251 -21.81 -6.89 11.70
C PHE A 251 -20.61 -6.51 10.86
N ARG A 252 -20.13 -7.42 10.02
CA ARG A 252 -18.98 -7.23 9.14
C ARG A 252 -19.27 -7.75 7.74
N GLY A 253 -18.89 -6.96 6.72
CA GLY A 253 -18.79 -7.44 5.34
C GLY A 253 -17.57 -8.33 5.14
N GLY A 254 -17.69 -9.33 4.28
CA GLY A 254 -16.57 -10.17 3.89
C GLY A 254 -15.60 -9.41 2.97
N ARG A 255 -14.31 -9.57 3.21
CA ARG A 255 -13.23 -9.04 2.38
C ARG A 255 -12.29 -10.16 1.97
N SER A 256 -11.82 -10.13 0.73
CA SER A 256 -10.79 -11.06 0.23
C SER A 256 -9.40 -10.49 0.42
N GLY A 257 -8.45 -11.36 0.72
CA GLY A 257 -7.02 -11.03 0.71
C GLY A 257 -6.41 -10.88 2.10
N PRO A 258 -5.09 -10.64 2.14
CA PRO A 258 -4.37 -10.38 3.37
C PRO A 258 -4.79 -9.00 3.87
N GLY A 259 -5.17 -8.93 5.11
CA GLY A 259 -5.53 -7.68 5.74
C GLY A 259 -6.07 -7.95 7.14
N GLY A 260 -5.88 -7.00 8.01
CA GLY A 260 -6.55 -6.89 9.29
C GLY A 260 -7.88 -6.17 9.14
N ASP A 261 -8.42 -5.72 10.25
CA ASP A 261 -9.48 -4.72 10.26
C ASP A 261 -8.93 -3.42 9.63
N ALA A 262 -9.81 -2.65 9.01
CA ALA A 262 -9.43 -1.35 8.46
C ALA A 262 -8.99 -0.39 9.57
N LEU A 263 -9.61 -0.56 10.74
CA LEU A 263 -9.23 0.10 11.99
C LEU A 263 -8.74 -0.97 12.96
N ASP A 264 -7.51 -0.85 13.42
CA ASP A 264 -6.93 -1.62 14.52
C ASP A 264 -6.01 -0.68 15.29
N ILE A 265 -6.53 -0.18 16.39
CA ILE A 265 -5.86 0.79 17.26
C ILE A 265 -5.50 0.12 18.56
N GLN A 266 -4.23 0.06 18.86
CA GLN A 266 -3.72 -0.49 20.11
C GLN A 266 -3.42 0.63 21.09
N LEU A 267 -4.05 0.58 22.27
CA LEU A 267 -3.86 1.50 23.38
C LEU A 267 -3.04 0.83 24.47
N TYR A 268 -2.04 1.52 25.01
CA TYR A 268 -1.13 1.01 26.04
C TYR A 268 -0.61 2.12 26.96
N GLY A 269 0.18 1.77 27.96
CA GLY A 269 0.86 2.74 28.83
C GLY A 269 0.11 3.13 30.11
N ALA A 270 -1.15 2.69 30.29
CA ALA A 270 -1.94 2.99 31.48
C ALA A 270 -2.39 1.72 32.24
N SER A 271 -3.15 1.91 33.32
CA SER A 271 -3.82 0.83 34.04
C SER A 271 -4.88 0.16 33.18
N ALA A 272 -5.35 -1.03 33.55
CA ALA A 272 -6.40 -1.71 32.80
C ALA A 272 -7.69 -0.88 32.71
N ASP A 273 -8.09 -0.25 33.81
CA ASP A 273 -9.27 0.61 33.85
C ASP A 273 -9.10 1.85 32.96
N GLY A 274 -7.93 2.52 33.04
CA GLY A 274 -7.66 3.69 32.18
C GLY A 274 -7.59 3.33 30.68
N LEU A 275 -7.03 2.15 30.35
CA LEU A 275 -7.03 1.65 28.97
C LEU A 275 -8.47 1.33 28.50
N LYS A 276 -9.31 0.76 29.37
CA LYS A 276 -10.70 0.47 29.03
C LYS A 276 -11.53 1.74 28.83
N GLU A 277 -11.39 2.74 29.71
CA GLU A 277 -12.02 4.05 29.55
C GLU A 277 -11.61 4.72 28.23
N ALA A 278 -10.32 4.67 27.89
CA ALA A 278 -9.81 5.20 26.63
C ALA A 278 -10.39 4.45 25.42
N ALA A 279 -10.49 3.11 25.50
CA ALA A 279 -11.09 2.30 24.42
C ALA A 279 -12.58 2.61 24.23
N GLU A 280 -13.35 2.80 25.30
CA GLU A 280 -14.76 3.17 25.23
C GLU A 280 -14.95 4.59 24.68
N ALA A 281 -14.07 5.53 25.05
CA ALA A 281 -14.07 6.87 24.49
C ALA A 281 -13.79 6.84 22.98
N LEU A 282 -12.83 6.02 22.54
CA LEU A 282 -12.49 5.82 21.13
C LEU A 282 -13.67 5.21 20.36
N ARG A 283 -14.28 4.15 20.88
CA ARG A 283 -15.47 3.53 20.28
C ARG A 283 -16.63 4.53 20.16
N THR A 284 -16.85 5.36 21.19
CA THR A 284 -17.88 6.38 21.18
C THR A 284 -17.60 7.47 20.15
N ALA A 285 -16.34 7.90 20.00
CA ALA A 285 -15.95 8.88 19.01
C ALA A 285 -16.11 8.36 17.57
N LEU A 286 -15.63 7.14 17.30
CA LEU A 286 -15.75 6.48 16.01
C LEU A 286 -17.18 6.08 15.66
N GLY A 287 -18.01 5.72 16.64
CA GLY A 287 -19.41 5.37 16.43
C GLY A 287 -20.31 6.55 15.98
N ARG A 288 -19.76 7.78 15.92
CA ARG A 288 -20.45 8.94 15.33
C ARG A 288 -20.43 8.94 13.80
N TYR A 289 -19.56 8.13 13.20
CA TYR A 289 -19.42 8.02 11.75
C TYR A 289 -20.26 6.83 11.26
N PRO A 290 -21.31 7.07 10.44
CA PRO A 290 -22.15 5.99 9.91
C PRO A 290 -21.37 4.98 9.05
N GLU A 291 -20.26 5.44 8.49
CA GLU A 291 -19.38 4.64 7.63
C GLU A 291 -18.53 3.65 8.42
N VAL A 292 -18.47 3.80 9.75
CA VAL A 292 -17.71 2.92 10.64
C VAL A 292 -18.62 1.83 11.21
N SER A 293 -18.21 0.59 11.09
CA SER A 293 -18.95 -0.59 11.56
C SER A 293 -18.06 -1.51 12.37
N ALA A 294 -18.66 -2.53 13.00
CA ALA A 294 -17.95 -3.57 13.73
C ALA A 294 -16.97 -3.06 14.79
N LEU A 295 -17.32 -1.97 15.46
CA LEU A 295 -16.48 -1.39 16.52
C LEU A 295 -16.48 -2.28 17.75
N GLU A 296 -15.33 -2.89 18.02
CA GLU A 296 -15.12 -3.82 19.13
C GLU A 296 -13.84 -3.48 19.89
N ASP A 297 -13.79 -3.81 21.16
CA ASP A 297 -12.55 -3.88 21.91
C ASP A 297 -12.32 -5.29 22.48
N ASN A 298 -11.08 -5.64 22.71
CA ASN A 298 -10.70 -6.97 23.17
C ASN A 298 -10.62 -7.11 24.70
N LEU A 299 -11.16 -6.15 25.45
CA LEU A 299 -11.21 -6.18 26.90
C LEU A 299 -12.66 -5.97 27.39
N ALA A 300 -13.37 -7.07 27.60
CA ALA A 300 -14.71 -7.02 28.17
C ALA A 300 -14.66 -6.78 29.67
N TYR A 301 -15.63 -6.01 30.20
CA TYR A 301 -15.94 -5.99 31.64
C TYR A 301 -16.67 -7.26 32.00
N ASP A 302 -15.95 -8.36 32.13
CA ASP A 302 -16.63 -9.65 32.07
C ASP A 302 -17.18 -10.15 33.36
N LYS A 303 -16.63 -9.72 34.50
CA LYS A 303 -16.99 -10.43 35.76
C LYS A 303 -16.99 -9.49 36.93
N SER A 304 -18.12 -9.55 37.67
CA SER A 304 -18.12 -9.16 39.07
C SER A 304 -17.36 -10.23 39.85
N GLU A 305 -16.14 -9.91 40.25
CA GLU A 305 -15.32 -10.80 41.07
C GLU A 305 -15.70 -10.61 42.53
N LEU A 306 -16.05 -11.70 43.18
CA LEU A 306 -16.20 -11.77 44.63
C LEU A 306 -14.87 -12.28 45.19
N ILE A 307 -14.07 -11.36 45.73
CA ILE A 307 -12.82 -11.71 46.42
C ILE A 307 -13.20 -12.13 47.85
N LEU A 308 -12.92 -13.38 48.16
CA LEU A 308 -13.26 -13.99 49.42
C LEU A 308 -12.00 -14.12 50.29
N ASP A 309 -11.91 -13.30 51.33
CA ASP A 309 -10.81 -13.37 52.29
C ASP A 309 -11.25 -14.15 53.53
N LEU A 310 -10.42 -15.11 53.96
CA LEU A 310 -10.70 -15.89 55.15
C LEU A 310 -10.70 -14.99 56.40
N THR A 311 -11.83 -14.99 57.16
CA THR A 311 -11.90 -14.21 58.39
C THR A 311 -11.09 -14.86 59.53
N PRO A 312 -10.65 -14.09 60.55
CA PRO A 312 -10.04 -14.67 61.75
C PRO A 312 -10.91 -15.73 62.44
N GLN A 313 -12.22 -15.57 62.35
CA GLN A 313 -13.20 -16.55 62.88
C GLN A 313 -13.17 -17.83 62.04
N GLY A 314 -13.16 -17.73 60.71
CA GLY A 314 -13.04 -18.87 59.82
C GLY A 314 -11.72 -19.65 60.03
N ALA A 315 -10.61 -18.93 60.19
CA ALA A 315 -9.33 -19.53 60.52
C ALA A 315 -9.36 -20.26 61.87
N ALA A 316 -10.00 -19.68 62.89
CA ALA A 316 -10.15 -20.31 64.19
C ALA A 316 -11.07 -21.58 64.17
N MET A 317 -11.99 -21.66 63.22
CA MET A 317 -12.81 -22.87 62.96
C MET A 317 -12.06 -23.95 62.19
N GLY A 318 -10.81 -23.68 61.79
CA GLY A 318 -9.91 -24.61 61.10
C GLY A 318 -9.95 -24.61 59.58
N PHE A 319 -10.61 -23.64 58.95
CA PHE A 319 -10.57 -23.47 57.50
C PHE A 319 -9.23 -22.88 57.05
N THR A 320 -8.78 -23.34 55.90
CA THR A 320 -7.66 -22.74 55.17
C THR A 320 -8.17 -22.16 53.85
N THR A 321 -7.44 -21.20 53.30
CA THR A 321 -7.80 -20.57 51.99
C THR A 321 -7.92 -21.61 50.89
N ASP A 322 -6.96 -22.56 50.80
CA ASP A 322 -6.97 -23.62 49.77
C ASP A 322 -8.17 -24.57 49.91
N GLU A 323 -8.49 -24.97 51.14
CA GLU A 323 -9.62 -25.85 51.39
C GLU A 323 -10.95 -25.14 51.11
N LEU A 324 -11.07 -23.88 51.51
CA LEU A 324 -12.22 -23.05 51.20
C LEU A 324 -12.42 -22.87 49.71
N GLY A 325 -11.36 -22.54 48.99
CA GLY A 325 -11.39 -22.38 47.54
C GLY A 325 -11.80 -23.68 46.81
N ARG A 326 -11.31 -24.84 47.28
CA ARG A 326 -11.69 -26.13 46.74
C ARG A 326 -13.16 -26.46 47.00
N LEU A 327 -13.60 -26.28 48.25
CA LEU A 327 -14.98 -26.57 48.63
C LEU A 327 -15.99 -25.70 47.87
N LEU A 328 -15.70 -24.41 47.74
CA LEU A 328 -16.58 -23.49 47.01
C LEU A 328 -16.62 -23.84 45.52
N ARG A 329 -15.46 -24.12 44.91
CA ARG A 329 -15.40 -24.52 43.50
C ARG A 329 -16.21 -25.82 43.26
N GLU A 330 -16.05 -26.84 44.11
CA GLU A 330 -16.76 -28.11 43.98
C GLU A 330 -18.27 -27.94 44.17
N ARG A 331 -18.69 -26.98 45.01
CA ARG A 331 -20.11 -26.69 45.23
C ARG A 331 -20.74 -25.86 44.13
N VAL A 332 -20.02 -24.87 43.61
CA VAL A 332 -20.54 -23.96 42.58
C VAL A 332 -20.47 -24.59 41.16
N ASN A 333 -19.35 -25.27 40.87
CA ASN A 333 -19.15 -25.85 39.53
C ASN A 333 -19.51 -27.34 39.45
N GLY A 334 -19.89 -27.97 40.59
CA GLY A 334 -20.06 -29.42 40.63
C GLY A 334 -18.78 -30.22 40.61
N ILE A 335 -18.90 -31.52 40.65
CA ILE A 335 -17.79 -32.50 40.66
C ILE A 335 -18.01 -33.51 39.55
N GLU A 336 -17.01 -33.71 38.69
CA GLU A 336 -16.97 -34.85 37.80
C GLU A 336 -16.68 -36.12 38.60
N ALA A 337 -17.70 -36.93 38.80
CA ALA A 337 -17.59 -38.13 39.61
C ALA A 337 -17.03 -39.33 38.82
N ALA A 338 -17.30 -39.43 37.54
CA ALA A 338 -16.78 -40.47 36.65
C ALA A 338 -16.92 -40.07 35.18
N THR A 339 -16.00 -40.54 34.37
CA THR A 339 -16.08 -40.50 32.90
C THR A 339 -16.03 -41.93 32.37
N TYR A 340 -16.90 -42.28 31.44
CA TYR A 340 -16.93 -43.58 30.83
C TYR A 340 -17.26 -43.50 29.33
N PRO A 341 -16.77 -44.45 28.50
CA PRO A 341 -17.09 -44.47 27.08
C PRO A 341 -18.57 -44.89 26.87
N ASP A 342 -19.28 -44.09 26.06
CA ASP A 342 -20.63 -44.37 25.58
C ASP A 342 -20.65 -44.37 24.06
N GLY A 343 -20.38 -45.53 23.47
CA GLY A 343 -20.16 -45.68 22.03
C GLY A 343 -18.93 -44.89 21.54
N PRO A 344 -19.09 -44.01 20.55
CA PRO A 344 -17.99 -43.19 20.04
C PRO A 344 -17.74 -41.91 20.86
N ARG A 345 -18.49 -41.70 21.93
CA ARG A 345 -18.43 -40.51 22.80
C ARG A 345 -17.99 -40.88 24.19
N SER A 346 -17.53 -39.87 24.92
CA SER A 346 -17.31 -39.96 26.38
C SER A 346 -18.56 -39.43 27.11
N ALA A 347 -19.05 -40.16 28.03
CA ALA A 347 -20.11 -39.72 28.94
C ALA A 347 -19.52 -39.38 30.31
N GLU A 348 -19.95 -38.27 30.88
CA GLU A 348 -19.52 -37.79 32.20
C GLU A 348 -20.65 -37.90 33.19
N VAL A 349 -20.32 -38.37 34.38
CA VAL A 349 -21.22 -38.31 35.53
C VAL A 349 -20.83 -37.12 36.36
N ARG A 350 -21.69 -36.10 36.38
CA ARG A 350 -21.50 -34.86 37.13
C ARG A 350 -22.44 -34.81 38.33
N VAL A 351 -21.92 -34.40 39.47
CA VAL A 351 -22.72 -34.16 40.68
C VAL A 351 -22.70 -32.68 40.96
N GLU A 352 -23.85 -32.04 40.86
CA GLU A 352 -24.04 -30.60 41.00
C GLU A 352 -25.11 -30.32 42.08
N LEU A 353 -25.05 -29.11 42.68
CA LEU A 353 -26.15 -28.60 43.49
C LEU A 353 -27.34 -28.27 42.56
N PRO A 354 -28.59 -28.44 43.04
CA PRO A 354 -29.76 -27.97 42.34
C PRO A 354 -29.64 -26.46 42.00
N GLU A 355 -30.15 -26.05 40.86
CA GLU A 355 -30.08 -24.65 40.41
C GLU A 355 -30.76 -23.68 41.39
N ASP A 356 -31.76 -24.10 42.07
CA ASP A 356 -32.50 -23.33 43.10
C ASP A 356 -31.70 -23.11 44.41
N GLU A 357 -30.61 -23.85 44.63
CA GLU A 357 -29.71 -23.65 45.76
C GLU A 357 -28.55 -22.67 45.45
N LEU A 358 -28.27 -22.37 44.15
CA LEU A 358 -27.25 -21.44 43.72
C LEU A 358 -27.84 -20.06 43.38
N THR A 359 -28.52 -19.46 44.34
CA THR A 359 -29.09 -18.12 44.20
C THR A 359 -28.07 -17.01 44.44
N ALA A 360 -28.41 -15.76 44.09
CA ALA A 360 -27.51 -14.60 44.26
C ALA A 360 -27.04 -14.37 45.71
N ASP A 361 -27.77 -14.89 46.67
CA ASP A 361 -27.47 -14.84 48.09
C ASP A 361 -26.76 -16.12 48.62
N PHE A 362 -26.22 -16.96 47.72
CA PHE A 362 -25.58 -18.24 48.08
C PHE A 362 -24.50 -18.10 49.16
N LEU A 363 -23.78 -16.98 49.23
CA LEU A 363 -22.80 -16.75 50.28
C LEU A 363 -23.42 -16.68 51.68
N GLN A 364 -24.67 -16.26 51.80
CA GLN A 364 -25.40 -16.14 53.05
C GLN A 364 -26.11 -17.44 53.40
N THR A 365 -26.60 -18.15 52.41
CA THR A 365 -27.44 -19.36 52.58
C THR A 365 -26.61 -20.65 52.60
N MET A 366 -25.52 -20.70 51.83
CA MET A 366 -24.68 -21.88 51.73
C MET A 366 -23.95 -22.18 53.04
N GLN A 367 -24.05 -23.42 53.49
CA GLN A 367 -23.37 -23.90 54.69
C GLN A 367 -22.17 -24.78 54.33
N LEU A 368 -21.02 -24.50 54.91
CA LEU A 368 -19.80 -25.32 54.82
C LEU A 368 -19.63 -26.15 56.07
N ARG A 369 -19.14 -27.38 55.91
CA ARG A 369 -18.79 -28.25 57.00
C ARG A 369 -17.38 -27.94 57.49
N ALA A 370 -17.25 -27.41 58.70
CA ALA A 370 -15.96 -27.17 59.31
C ALA A 370 -15.24 -28.50 59.64
N PRO A 371 -13.90 -28.50 59.77
CA PRO A 371 -13.16 -29.68 60.21
C PRO A 371 -13.61 -30.28 61.55
N SER A 372 -14.20 -29.45 62.42
CA SER A 372 -14.85 -29.88 63.63
C SER A 372 -16.14 -30.69 63.44
N GLY A 373 -16.68 -30.75 62.21
CA GLY A 373 -17.94 -31.41 61.86
C GLY A 373 -19.19 -30.53 61.94
N GLN A 374 -19.09 -29.29 62.42
CA GLN A 374 -20.20 -28.33 62.47
C GLN A 374 -20.44 -27.69 61.07
N TYR A 375 -21.70 -27.37 60.78
CA TYR A 375 -22.08 -26.61 59.58
C TYR A 375 -22.17 -25.13 59.94
N VAL A 376 -21.49 -24.28 59.15
CA VAL A 376 -21.44 -22.84 59.35
C VAL A 376 -21.73 -22.15 58.02
N PRO A 377 -22.45 -21.00 58.04
CA PRO A 377 -22.65 -20.20 56.82
C PRO A 377 -21.34 -19.70 56.23
N VAL A 378 -21.21 -19.63 54.88
CA VAL A 378 -20.02 -19.08 54.22
C VAL A 378 -19.76 -17.66 54.65
N ALA A 379 -20.80 -16.85 54.86
CA ALA A 379 -20.71 -15.45 55.30
C ALA A 379 -20.00 -15.27 56.66
N ASP A 380 -20.02 -16.29 57.55
CA ASP A 380 -19.31 -16.25 58.85
C ASP A 380 -17.81 -16.58 58.72
N VAL A 381 -17.43 -17.23 57.60
CA VAL A 381 -16.09 -17.74 57.36
C VAL A 381 -15.29 -16.79 56.50
N VAL A 382 -15.93 -16.01 55.60
CA VAL A 382 -15.26 -15.12 54.66
C VAL A 382 -15.77 -13.69 54.77
N SER A 383 -14.88 -12.74 54.49
CA SER A 383 -15.24 -11.38 54.12
C SER A 383 -15.23 -11.26 52.59
N VAL A 384 -16.23 -10.55 52.05
CA VAL A 384 -16.43 -10.44 50.61
C VAL A 384 -16.14 -9.03 50.17
N THR A 385 -15.21 -8.89 49.18
CA THR A 385 -14.97 -7.64 48.48
C THR A 385 -15.39 -7.86 47.03
N GLN A 386 -16.35 -7.07 46.57
CA GLN A 386 -16.78 -7.11 45.18
C GLN A 386 -15.91 -6.16 44.37
N ARG A 387 -15.36 -6.66 43.28
CA ARG A 387 -14.63 -5.89 42.28
C ARG A 387 -15.13 -6.25 40.88
N THR A 388 -15.06 -5.28 39.98
CA THR A 388 -15.19 -5.57 38.55
C THR A 388 -13.82 -5.98 38.05
N GLY A 389 -13.70 -7.16 37.48
CA GLY A 389 -12.44 -7.71 37.00
C GLY A 389 -12.46 -7.92 35.49
N PHE A 390 -11.28 -8.03 34.92
CA PHE A 390 -11.10 -8.41 33.52
C PHE A 390 -10.74 -9.89 33.45
N ALA A 391 -11.47 -10.65 32.62
CA ALA A 391 -11.21 -12.08 32.46
C ALA A 391 -9.85 -12.35 31.80
N THR A 392 -9.41 -11.45 30.89
CA THR A 392 -8.19 -11.61 30.13
C THR A 392 -7.37 -10.33 30.15
N VAL A 393 -6.06 -10.45 30.31
CA VAL A 393 -5.09 -9.36 30.16
C VAL A 393 -4.13 -9.73 29.03
N ARG A 394 -4.19 -9.00 27.93
CA ARG A 394 -3.29 -9.20 26.79
C ARG A 394 -2.04 -8.36 26.96
N ARG A 395 -0.89 -8.96 26.65
CA ARG A 395 0.40 -8.28 26.65
C ARG A 395 1.16 -8.60 25.38
N GLU A 396 1.75 -7.58 24.81
CA GLU A 396 2.66 -7.70 23.69
C GLU A 396 3.98 -7.02 24.03
N ASN A 397 5.08 -7.73 23.87
CA ASN A 397 6.41 -7.25 24.29
C ASN A 397 6.47 -6.76 25.76
N GLY A 398 5.68 -7.41 26.65
CA GLY A 398 5.60 -7.04 28.06
C GLY A 398 4.64 -5.89 28.40
N LEU A 399 4.18 -5.13 27.42
CA LEU A 399 3.22 -4.04 27.59
C LEU A 399 1.79 -4.58 27.59
N ARG A 400 0.98 -4.12 28.55
CA ARG A 400 -0.46 -4.35 28.55
C ARG A 400 -1.07 -3.48 27.46
N LEU A 401 -1.91 -4.07 26.63
CA LEU A 401 -2.60 -3.36 25.56
C LEU A 401 -4.06 -3.76 25.44
N ILE A 402 -4.84 -2.82 24.92
CA ILE A 402 -6.21 -3.05 24.44
C ILE A 402 -6.21 -2.68 22.96
N SER A 403 -6.77 -3.56 22.11
CA SER A 403 -7.04 -3.27 20.72
C SER A 403 -8.50 -2.87 20.54
N VAL A 404 -8.73 -1.74 19.91
CA VAL A 404 -10.03 -1.33 19.38
C VAL A 404 -9.99 -1.57 17.88
N THR A 405 -10.87 -2.47 17.43
CA THR A 405 -10.96 -2.85 16.02
C THR A 405 -12.28 -2.38 15.42
N GLY A 406 -12.28 -2.15 14.13
CA GLY A 406 -13.46 -1.74 13.39
C GLY A 406 -13.25 -1.78 11.89
N ASP A 407 -14.32 -1.52 11.16
CA ASP A 407 -14.31 -1.48 9.72
C ASP A 407 -14.80 -0.13 9.20
N ILE A 408 -14.25 0.34 8.08
CA ILE A 408 -14.71 1.56 7.41
C ILE A 408 -15.33 1.15 6.08
N SER A 409 -16.50 1.71 5.74
CA SER A 409 -17.12 1.50 4.44
C SER A 409 -16.22 1.98 3.32
N GLU A 410 -16.15 1.19 2.27
CA GLU A 410 -15.32 1.44 1.10
C GLU A 410 -16.10 2.07 -0.06
N ASP A 411 -17.38 2.33 0.13
CA ASP A 411 -18.25 2.88 -0.92
C ASP A 411 -17.88 4.32 -1.29
N ASP A 412 -17.33 5.08 -0.34
CA ASP A 412 -16.78 6.42 -0.57
C ASP A 412 -15.33 6.51 -0.07
N PRO A 413 -14.33 6.30 -0.94
CA PRO A 413 -12.92 6.36 -0.57
C PRO A 413 -12.45 7.71 -0.04
N ALA A 414 -13.05 8.82 -0.49
CA ALA A 414 -12.69 10.14 -0.02
C ALA A 414 -13.15 10.35 1.42
N ARG A 415 -14.35 9.88 1.74
CA ARG A 415 -14.91 9.92 3.09
C ARG A 415 -14.15 9.01 4.05
N ALA A 416 -13.75 7.82 3.59
CA ALA A 416 -12.92 6.91 4.39
C ALA A 416 -11.56 7.56 4.73
N ALA A 417 -10.93 8.25 3.78
CA ALA A 417 -9.68 8.98 4.01
C ALA A 417 -9.86 10.14 5.01
N GLU A 418 -10.95 10.90 4.92
CA GLU A 418 -11.28 11.98 5.86
C GLU A 418 -11.45 11.45 7.30
N ILE A 419 -12.13 10.30 7.47
CA ILE A 419 -12.30 9.66 8.78
C ILE A 419 -10.96 9.20 9.34
N THR A 420 -10.10 8.62 8.51
CA THR A 420 -8.76 8.19 8.92
C THR A 420 -7.89 9.39 9.33
N GLU A 421 -7.94 10.47 8.57
CA GLU A 421 -7.22 11.72 8.91
C GLU A 421 -7.73 12.32 10.22
N ALA A 422 -9.05 12.39 10.42
CA ALA A 422 -9.64 12.85 11.68
C ALA A 422 -9.26 11.95 12.87
N LEU A 423 -9.21 10.63 12.66
CA LEU A 423 -8.74 9.69 13.67
C LEU A 423 -7.31 9.98 14.11
N GLU A 424 -6.39 10.16 13.18
CA GLU A 424 -4.96 10.35 13.45
C GLU A 424 -4.62 11.74 13.99
N THR A 425 -5.29 12.78 13.48
CA THR A 425 -4.92 14.17 13.79
C THR A 425 -5.72 14.77 14.95
N GLU A 426 -6.93 14.30 15.20
CA GLU A 426 -7.85 14.88 16.20
C GLU A 426 -8.21 13.87 17.30
N ILE A 427 -8.78 12.71 16.94
CA ILE A 427 -9.40 11.79 17.92
C ILE A 427 -8.34 11.12 18.79
N LEU A 428 -7.33 10.48 18.18
CA LEU A 428 -6.29 9.75 18.94
C LEU A 428 -5.43 10.67 19.82
N PRO A 429 -4.98 11.86 19.37
CA PRO A 429 -4.26 12.79 20.23
C PRO A 429 -5.10 13.29 21.42
N GLU A 430 -6.40 13.55 21.22
CA GLU A 430 -7.31 13.97 22.30
C GLU A 430 -7.49 12.87 23.36
N ILE A 431 -7.72 11.62 22.92
CA ILE A 431 -7.87 10.48 23.82
C ILE A 431 -6.57 10.20 24.57
N ALA A 432 -5.42 10.23 23.88
CA ALA A 432 -4.12 10.02 24.48
C ALA A 432 -3.82 11.06 25.58
N ALA A 433 -4.14 12.33 25.33
CA ALA A 433 -3.96 13.39 26.29
C ALA A 433 -4.92 13.29 27.49
N THR A 434 -6.20 12.92 27.23
CA THR A 434 -7.25 12.87 28.27
C THR A 434 -7.06 11.69 29.22
N HIS A 435 -6.76 10.51 28.67
CA HIS A 435 -6.65 9.26 29.44
C HIS A 435 -5.19 8.88 29.77
N GLN A 436 -4.21 9.70 29.36
CA GLN A 436 -2.77 9.44 29.55
C GLN A 436 -2.32 8.08 29.03
N VAL A 437 -2.83 7.72 27.84
CA VAL A 437 -2.49 6.48 27.13
C VAL A 437 -1.60 6.79 25.94
N GLU A 438 -0.79 5.82 25.56
CA GLU A 438 -0.09 5.81 24.28
C GLU A 438 -0.87 4.96 23.28
N TYR A 439 -0.73 5.25 21.99
CA TYR A 439 -1.40 4.48 20.94
C TYR A 439 -0.46 4.15 19.81
N ARG A 440 -0.79 3.09 19.08
CA ARG A 440 -0.22 2.79 17.77
C ARG A 440 -1.31 2.24 16.85
N LEU A 441 -1.19 2.56 15.57
CA LEU A 441 -1.98 1.93 14.54
C LEU A 441 -1.38 0.57 14.23
N SER A 442 -2.21 -0.44 14.11
CA SER A 442 -1.86 -1.82 13.77
C SER A 442 -2.72 -2.30 12.58
N GLY A 443 -2.75 -3.60 12.35
CA GLY A 443 -3.59 -4.18 11.29
C GLY A 443 -3.14 -3.76 9.90
N LEU A 444 -4.03 -3.14 9.14
CA LEU A 444 -3.74 -2.74 7.75
C LEU A 444 -2.71 -1.60 7.68
N SER A 445 -2.75 -0.65 8.61
CA SER A 445 -1.80 0.49 8.64
C SER A 445 -0.37 0.04 8.92
N GLU A 446 -0.16 -0.88 9.85
CA GLU A 446 1.18 -1.46 10.12
C GLU A 446 1.72 -2.20 8.90
N GLN A 447 0.85 -2.95 8.21
CA GLN A 447 1.23 -3.67 7.00
C GLN A 447 1.53 -2.72 5.82
N GLU A 448 0.85 -1.57 5.75
CA GLU A 448 1.17 -0.51 4.80
C GLU A 448 2.57 0.06 5.03
N ASP A 449 2.90 0.38 6.28
CA ASP A 449 4.22 0.91 6.65
C ASP A 449 5.33 -0.09 6.32
N GLU A 450 5.15 -1.37 6.65
CA GLU A 450 6.09 -2.44 6.29
C GLU A 450 6.25 -2.55 4.77
N PHE A 451 5.13 -2.61 4.03
CA PHE A 451 5.14 -2.68 2.58
C PHE A 451 5.86 -1.48 1.96
N MET A 452 5.58 -0.26 2.43
CA MET A 452 6.20 0.96 1.91
C MET A 452 7.69 1.04 2.24
N ALA A 453 8.11 0.53 3.40
CA ALA A 453 9.53 0.43 3.75
C ALA A 453 10.27 -0.54 2.82
N ASP A 454 9.72 -1.72 2.61
CA ASP A 454 10.27 -2.75 1.72
C ASP A 454 10.25 -2.31 0.25
N ALA A 455 9.15 -1.71 -0.22
CA ALA A 455 9.03 -1.17 -1.57
C ALA A 455 10.06 -0.06 -1.84
N ARG A 456 10.33 0.79 -0.83
CA ARG A 456 11.37 1.82 -0.91
C ARG A 456 12.75 1.20 -1.02
N LEU A 457 13.05 0.17 -0.23
CA LEU A 457 14.32 -0.57 -0.31
C LEU A 457 14.45 -1.27 -1.66
N GLY A 458 13.41 -1.93 -2.14
CA GLY A 458 13.33 -2.57 -3.45
C GLY A 458 13.55 -1.58 -4.59
N LEU A 459 12.93 -0.38 -4.52
CA LEU A 459 13.14 0.69 -5.51
C LEU A 459 14.58 1.17 -5.54
N ILE A 460 15.20 1.42 -4.38
CA ILE A 460 16.61 1.84 -4.30
C ILE A 460 17.52 0.77 -4.91
N GLY A 461 17.31 -0.50 -4.55
CA GLY A 461 18.05 -1.63 -5.12
C GLY A 461 17.88 -1.74 -6.63
N THR A 462 16.66 -1.61 -7.11
CA THR A 462 16.31 -1.60 -8.54
C THR A 462 17.03 -0.46 -9.29
N LEU A 463 16.92 0.77 -8.80
CA LEU A 463 17.55 1.91 -9.44
C LEU A 463 19.08 1.79 -9.47
N LEU A 464 19.68 1.31 -8.38
CA LEU A 464 21.12 1.05 -8.31
C LEU A 464 21.55 -0.05 -9.28
N GLY A 465 20.83 -1.17 -9.31
CA GLY A 465 21.09 -2.29 -10.22
C GLY A 465 20.98 -1.87 -11.68
N ILE A 466 19.92 -1.16 -12.05
CA ILE A 466 19.74 -0.59 -13.40
C ILE A 466 20.88 0.36 -13.73
N TYR A 467 21.23 1.26 -12.82
CA TYR A 467 22.34 2.19 -13.02
C TYR A 467 23.67 1.48 -13.34
N LEU A 468 23.99 0.43 -12.56
CA LEU A 468 25.21 -0.35 -12.77
C LEU A 468 25.23 -1.07 -14.11
N VAL A 469 24.11 -1.72 -14.50
CA VAL A 469 23.99 -2.37 -15.82
C VAL A 469 24.16 -1.35 -16.94
N LEU A 470 23.49 -0.21 -16.87
CA LEU A 470 23.60 0.86 -17.84
C LEU A 470 25.02 1.45 -17.92
N ALA A 471 25.70 1.61 -16.77
CA ALA A 471 27.07 2.11 -16.71
C ALA A 471 28.05 1.16 -17.42
N LEU A 472 27.85 -0.14 -17.28
CA LEU A 472 28.63 -1.16 -17.98
C LEU A 472 28.33 -1.16 -19.47
N VAL A 473 27.05 -1.13 -19.87
CA VAL A 473 26.61 -1.18 -21.28
C VAL A 473 27.07 0.04 -22.06
N PHE A 474 26.92 1.24 -21.49
CA PHE A 474 27.34 2.49 -22.16
C PHE A 474 28.81 2.86 -21.92
N ALA A 475 29.55 2.07 -21.13
CA ALA A 475 30.93 2.41 -20.72
C ALA A 475 31.05 3.87 -20.23
N SER A 476 30.05 4.36 -19.50
CA SER A 476 29.91 5.76 -19.09
C SER A 476 29.15 5.88 -17.76
N TRP A 477 29.65 6.71 -16.85
CA TRP A 477 28.97 7.00 -15.58
C TRP A 477 27.87 8.06 -15.68
N THR A 478 27.87 8.88 -16.72
CA THR A 478 26.91 10.00 -16.88
C THR A 478 25.72 9.64 -17.77
N ARG A 479 25.89 8.76 -18.74
CA ARG A 479 24.79 8.35 -19.64
C ARG A 479 23.64 7.64 -18.92
N PRO A 480 23.89 6.72 -17.97
CA PRO A 480 22.82 6.13 -17.18
C PRO A 480 21.93 7.17 -16.49
N MET A 481 22.53 8.22 -15.92
CA MET A 481 21.80 9.31 -15.28
C MET A 481 20.80 9.98 -16.22
N VAL A 482 21.21 10.21 -17.47
CA VAL A 482 20.34 10.83 -18.49
C VAL A 482 19.18 9.90 -18.86
N VAL A 483 19.46 8.61 -18.99
CA VAL A 483 18.42 7.62 -19.33
C VAL A 483 17.46 7.43 -18.19
N MET A 484 17.96 7.30 -16.97
CA MET A 484 17.12 7.10 -15.76
C MET A 484 16.33 8.35 -15.37
N ALA A 485 16.76 9.54 -15.78
CA ALA A 485 16.06 10.79 -15.47
C ALA A 485 14.62 10.85 -16.00
N ILE A 486 14.24 9.95 -16.91
CA ILE A 486 12.85 9.87 -17.41
C ILE A 486 11.91 9.09 -16.49
N ILE A 487 12.44 8.27 -15.59
CA ILE A 487 11.63 7.37 -14.73
C ILE A 487 10.54 8.15 -13.96
N PRO A 488 10.85 9.26 -13.26
CA PRO A 488 9.83 9.99 -12.51
C PRO A 488 8.70 10.54 -13.39
N PHE A 489 8.96 10.80 -14.65
CA PHE A 489 7.95 11.35 -15.56
C PHE A 489 6.90 10.31 -15.98
N GLY A 490 7.14 9.03 -15.76
CA GLY A 490 6.12 7.98 -15.90
C GLY A 490 4.91 8.20 -14.97
N LEU A 491 5.14 8.85 -13.81
CA LEU A 491 4.06 9.24 -12.89
C LEU A 491 3.03 10.18 -13.54
N VAL A 492 3.39 10.95 -14.56
CA VAL A 492 2.45 11.83 -15.27
C VAL A 492 1.31 11.01 -15.87
N GLY A 493 1.66 9.94 -16.61
CA GLY A 493 0.65 9.05 -17.19
C GLY A 493 -0.13 8.29 -16.12
N THR A 494 0.56 7.79 -15.10
CA THR A 494 -0.05 7.03 -14.00
C THR A 494 -1.11 7.87 -13.27
N ILE A 495 -0.75 9.03 -12.73
CA ILE A 495 -1.68 9.87 -11.95
C ILE A 495 -2.84 10.34 -12.84
N TRP A 496 -2.55 10.74 -14.08
CA TRP A 496 -3.60 11.13 -15.02
C TRP A 496 -4.55 9.97 -15.34
N GLY A 497 -4.03 8.75 -15.53
CA GLY A 497 -4.83 7.56 -15.75
C GLY A 497 -5.75 7.26 -14.57
N HIS A 498 -5.23 7.30 -13.35
CA HIS A 498 -6.02 7.10 -12.13
C HIS A 498 -7.13 8.14 -11.98
N ALA A 499 -6.83 9.43 -12.25
CA ALA A 499 -7.83 10.50 -12.27
C ALA A 499 -8.94 10.27 -13.31
N GLN A 500 -8.62 9.73 -14.50
CA GLN A 500 -9.61 9.49 -15.55
C GLN A 500 -10.55 8.31 -15.24
N TRP A 501 -10.09 7.34 -14.48
CA TRP A 501 -10.85 6.14 -14.12
C TRP A 501 -11.49 6.23 -12.73
N ASP A 502 -11.24 7.32 -12.01
CA ASP A 502 -11.69 7.50 -10.62
C ASP A 502 -11.29 6.32 -9.72
N VAL A 503 -10.06 5.85 -9.90
CA VAL A 503 -9.50 4.71 -9.16
C VAL A 503 -8.34 5.23 -8.31
N PRO A 504 -8.36 5.02 -6.99
CA PRO A 504 -7.28 5.47 -6.11
C PRO A 504 -5.94 4.80 -6.46
N LEU A 505 -4.84 5.49 -6.16
CA LEU A 505 -3.51 4.88 -6.15
C LEU A 505 -3.45 3.83 -5.03
N SER A 506 -2.72 2.75 -5.24
CA SER A 506 -2.65 1.65 -4.28
C SER A 506 -1.29 0.94 -4.30
N MET A 507 -1.10 -0.06 -3.45
CA MET A 507 0.07 -0.93 -3.50
C MET A 507 0.28 -1.54 -4.91
N PHE A 508 -0.82 -1.85 -5.62
CA PHE A 508 -0.76 -2.36 -6.98
C PHE A 508 -0.30 -1.31 -8.00
N THR A 509 -0.51 -0.02 -7.71
CA THR A 509 0.11 1.08 -8.47
C THR A 509 1.62 1.06 -8.30
N VAL A 510 2.14 0.84 -7.08
CA VAL A 510 3.59 0.74 -6.82
C VAL A 510 4.20 -0.45 -7.57
N VAL A 511 3.52 -1.61 -7.56
CA VAL A 511 3.91 -2.79 -8.36
C VAL A 511 3.98 -2.44 -9.85
N GLY A 512 2.94 -1.76 -10.36
CA GLY A 512 2.90 -1.28 -11.74
C GLY A 512 4.03 -0.30 -12.09
N LEU A 513 4.36 0.63 -11.19
CA LEU A 513 5.43 1.61 -11.38
C LEU A 513 6.81 0.95 -11.47
N LEU A 514 7.09 -0.05 -10.63
CA LEU A 514 8.34 -0.81 -10.69
C LEU A 514 8.46 -1.57 -12.02
N GLY A 515 7.40 -2.26 -12.44
CA GLY A 515 7.35 -2.94 -13.74
C GLY A 515 7.50 -1.99 -14.92
N MET A 516 6.77 -0.87 -14.92
CA MET A 516 6.84 0.18 -15.93
C MET A 516 8.25 0.77 -16.06
N THR A 517 8.95 0.96 -14.93
CA THR A 517 10.34 1.45 -14.93
C THR A 517 11.23 0.57 -15.79
N GLY A 518 11.16 -0.75 -15.64
CA GLY A 518 11.94 -1.68 -16.44
C GLY A 518 11.64 -1.58 -17.94
N ILE A 519 10.37 -1.43 -18.31
CA ILE A 519 9.93 -1.35 -19.72
C ILE A 519 10.39 -0.03 -20.37
N ILE A 520 10.22 1.11 -19.69
CA ILE A 520 10.66 2.43 -20.19
C ILE A 520 12.18 2.47 -20.40
N ILE A 521 12.94 1.89 -19.47
CA ILE A 521 14.40 1.82 -19.57
C ILE A 521 14.82 0.92 -20.74
N ASN A 522 14.14 -0.21 -20.96
CA ASN A 522 14.39 -1.08 -22.09
C ASN A 522 14.32 -0.32 -23.43
N ASP A 523 13.24 0.40 -23.69
CA ASP A 523 13.08 1.18 -24.91
C ASP A 523 14.14 2.29 -25.04
N SER A 524 14.52 2.89 -23.91
CA SER A 524 15.54 3.93 -23.83
C SER A 524 16.95 3.41 -24.14
N ILE A 525 17.32 2.20 -23.66
CA ILE A 525 18.62 1.58 -23.97
C ILE A 525 18.76 1.39 -25.47
N VAL A 526 17.74 0.79 -26.10
CA VAL A 526 17.75 0.50 -27.52
C VAL A 526 17.80 1.77 -28.37
N LEU A 527 17.09 2.83 -27.92
CA LEU A 527 17.14 4.14 -28.56
C LEU A 527 18.54 4.77 -28.47
N VAL A 528 19.14 4.83 -27.28
CA VAL A 528 20.46 5.45 -27.05
C VAL A 528 21.54 4.68 -27.79
N THR A 529 21.51 3.35 -27.80
CA THR A 529 22.45 2.53 -28.58
C THR A 529 22.37 2.86 -30.09
N SER A 530 21.15 3.04 -30.62
CA SER A 530 20.95 3.43 -32.03
C SER A 530 21.51 4.84 -32.33
N ILE A 531 21.31 5.76 -31.38
CA ILE A 531 21.87 7.13 -31.49
C ILE A 531 23.42 7.09 -31.52
N ASP A 532 24.01 6.27 -30.63
CA ASP A 532 25.47 6.14 -30.56
C ASP A 532 26.08 5.55 -31.85
N GLU A 533 25.45 4.53 -32.42
CA GLU A 533 25.87 3.99 -33.71
C GLU A 533 25.86 5.03 -34.84
N HIS A 534 24.88 5.94 -34.85
CA HIS A 534 24.84 7.04 -35.81
C HIS A 534 25.83 8.14 -35.47
N ALA A 535 26.09 8.39 -34.17
CA ALA A 535 27.02 9.43 -33.73
C ALA A 535 28.47 9.15 -34.09
N GLU A 536 28.86 7.87 -34.27
CA GLU A 536 30.20 7.51 -34.81
C GLU A 536 30.47 8.06 -36.23
N LYS A 537 29.41 8.20 -37.02
CA LYS A 537 29.51 8.57 -38.42
C LYS A 537 29.11 10.02 -38.71
N ARG A 538 28.35 10.64 -37.81
CA ARG A 538 27.77 11.99 -37.98
C ARG A 538 27.85 12.79 -36.67
N GLY A 539 27.59 14.08 -36.73
CA GLY A 539 27.49 14.91 -35.54
C GLY A 539 26.31 14.47 -34.67
N LEU A 540 26.40 14.69 -33.34
CA LEU A 540 25.43 14.15 -32.35
C LEU A 540 23.97 14.57 -32.64
N ILE A 541 23.70 15.82 -33.00
CA ILE A 541 22.30 16.28 -33.22
C ILE A 541 21.65 15.56 -34.43
N PRO A 542 22.27 15.45 -35.61
CA PRO A 542 21.74 14.61 -36.68
C PRO A 542 21.62 13.13 -36.29
N ALA A 543 22.56 12.59 -35.54
CA ALA A 543 22.53 11.21 -35.04
C ALA A 543 21.34 10.95 -34.11
N ILE A 544 20.99 11.90 -33.22
CA ILE A 544 19.80 11.84 -32.37
C ILE A 544 18.52 11.75 -33.20
N ILE A 545 18.39 12.57 -34.24
CA ILE A 545 17.21 12.59 -35.12
C ILE A 545 17.10 11.28 -35.88
N ASP A 546 18.22 10.84 -36.51
CA ASP A 546 18.24 9.60 -37.30
C ASP A 546 17.97 8.37 -36.43
N GLY A 547 18.63 8.25 -35.28
CA GLY A 547 18.41 7.13 -34.32
C GLY A 547 16.99 7.07 -33.80
N ALA A 548 16.38 8.19 -33.44
CA ALA A 548 14.99 8.23 -33.02
C ALA A 548 14.01 7.88 -34.16
N CYS A 549 14.26 8.32 -35.37
CA CYS A 549 13.47 7.94 -36.55
C CYS A 549 13.56 6.44 -36.86
N ASP A 550 14.71 5.82 -36.67
CA ASP A 550 14.90 4.38 -36.90
C ASP A 550 14.21 3.54 -35.83
N ARG A 551 14.12 4.05 -34.59
CA ARG A 551 13.48 3.35 -33.47
C ARG A 551 12.00 3.65 -33.29
N LEU A 552 11.48 4.69 -33.95
CA LEU A 552 10.06 5.08 -33.85
C LEU A 552 9.10 3.89 -34.03
N ARG A 553 9.36 3.05 -35.05
CA ARG A 553 8.49 1.90 -35.32
C ARG A 553 8.54 0.84 -34.21
N ALA A 554 9.74 0.54 -33.73
CA ALA A 554 9.91 -0.48 -32.68
C ALA A 554 9.25 -0.04 -31.40
N VAL A 555 9.52 1.18 -30.91
CA VAL A 555 8.95 1.75 -29.69
C VAL A 555 7.43 1.88 -29.80
N LEU A 556 6.89 2.33 -30.93
CA LEU A 556 5.45 2.41 -31.16
C LEU A 556 4.79 1.03 -31.09
N LEU A 557 5.41 0.00 -31.72
CA LEU A 557 4.84 -1.35 -31.72
C LEU A 557 4.89 -1.99 -30.33
N THR A 558 6.02 -1.88 -29.61
CA THR A 558 6.14 -2.43 -28.25
C THR A 558 5.10 -1.81 -27.33
N THR A 559 4.97 -0.49 -27.33
CA THR A 559 3.98 0.20 -26.48
C THR A 559 2.55 -0.16 -26.87
N LEU A 560 2.20 -0.11 -28.17
CA LEU A 560 0.85 -0.43 -28.62
C LEU A 560 0.45 -1.87 -28.33
N THR A 561 1.35 -2.84 -28.54
CA THR A 561 1.04 -4.24 -28.24
C THR A 561 0.83 -4.47 -26.75
N THR A 562 1.60 -3.82 -25.89
CA THR A 562 1.43 -3.91 -24.43
C THR A 562 0.15 -3.21 -23.97
N VAL A 563 -0.06 -1.97 -24.40
CA VAL A 563 -1.26 -1.19 -24.04
C VAL A 563 -2.54 -1.86 -24.51
N LEU A 564 -2.60 -2.26 -25.79
CA LEU A 564 -3.78 -2.94 -26.34
C LEU A 564 -3.99 -4.33 -25.73
N GLY A 565 -2.92 -5.04 -25.37
CA GLY A 565 -2.99 -6.32 -24.68
C GLY A 565 -3.56 -6.20 -23.26
N LEU A 566 -3.29 -5.10 -22.57
CA LEU A 566 -3.81 -4.83 -21.22
C LEU A 566 -5.18 -4.12 -21.22
N THR A 567 -5.55 -3.46 -22.33
CA THR A 567 -6.80 -2.69 -22.42
C THR A 567 -8.06 -3.49 -22.07
N PRO A 568 -8.25 -4.77 -22.49
CA PRO A 568 -9.42 -5.53 -22.08
C PRO A 568 -9.62 -5.61 -20.57
N LEU A 569 -8.54 -5.71 -19.81
CA LEU A 569 -8.59 -5.78 -18.35
C LEU A 569 -9.03 -4.45 -17.68
N LEU A 570 -8.88 -3.31 -18.36
CA LEU A 570 -9.43 -2.03 -17.88
C LEU A 570 -10.96 -2.01 -17.87
N PHE A 571 -11.58 -2.75 -18.80
CA PHE A 571 -13.02 -2.81 -18.95
C PHE A 571 -13.65 -4.03 -18.29
N GLU A 572 -12.81 -4.87 -17.63
CA GLU A 572 -13.31 -5.99 -16.86
C GLU A 572 -14.08 -5.48 -15.63
N GLN A 573 -15.29 -6.01 -15.43
CA GLN A 573 -16.21 -5.58 -14.39
C GLN A 573 -16.28 -6.56 -13.22
N SER A 574 -15.68 -7.75 -13.35
CA SER A 574 -15.67 -8.71 -12.26
C SER A 574 -14.97 -8.14 -11.02
N THR A 575 -15.59 -8.29 -9.89
CA THR A 575 -15.11 -7.79 -8.60
C THR A 575 -13.69 -8.30 -8.30
N GLN A 576 -13.39 -9.55 -8.68
CA GLN A 576 -12.08 -10.16 -8.48
C GLN A 576 -10.98 -9.53 -9.35
N ALA A 577 -11.30 -8.96 -10.52
CA ALA A 577 -10.32 -8.30 -11.38
C ALA A 577 -10.08 -6.84 -10.98
N GLN A 578 -11.02 -6.23 -10.26
CA GLN A 578 -10.98 -4.81 -9.89
C GLN A 578 -9.76 -4.46 -9.05
N PHE A 579 -9.28 -5.34 -8.16
CA PHE A 579 -8.11 -5.06 -7.33
C PHE A 579 -6.80 -4.94 -8.14
N LEU A 580 -6.70 -5.57 -9.32
CA LEU A 580 -5.55 -5.43 -10.23
C LEU A 580 -5.64 -4.19 -11.13
N LYS A 581 -6.79 -3.55 -11.21
CA LYS A 581 -7.05 -2.40 -12.08
C LYS A 581 -6.04 -1.25 -11.90
N PRO A 582 -5.60 -0.89 -10.68
CA PRO A 582 -4.55 0.12 -10.47
C PRO A 582 -3.24 -0.20 -11.20
N THR A 583 -2.78 -1.47 -11.19
CA THR A 583 -1.60 -1.90 -11.95
C THR A 583 -1.79 -1.71 -13.45
N VAL A 584 -2.97 -2.10 -13.95
CA VAL A 584 -3.28 -2.01 -15.39
C VAL A 584 -3.36 -0.55 -15.85
N ILE A 585 -4.03 0.32 -15.08
CA ILE A 585 -4.07 1.77 -15.35
C ILE A 585 -2.64 2.32 -15.40
N THR A 586 -1.82 1.99 -14.40
CA THR A 586 -0.42 2.43 -14.32
C THR A 586 0.37 2.01 -15.56
N LEU A 587 0.25 0.76 -15.98
CA LEU A 587 0.97 0.25 -17.15
C LEU A 587 0.42 0.86 -18.46
N VAL A 588 -0.89 0.92 -18.67
CA VAL A 588 -1.51 1.43 -19.90
C VAL A 588 -1.20 2.92 -20.09
N TYR A 589 -1.52 3.73 -19.10
CA TYR A 589 -1.33 5.19 -19.19
C TYR A 589 0.12 5.60 -18.99
N GLY A 590 0.82 4.94 -18.08
CA GLY A 590 2.24 5.20 -17.83
C GLY A 590 3.12 4.82 -19.01
N LEU A 591 2.91 3.66 -19.65
CA LEU A 591 3.66 3.29 -20.86
C LEU A 591 3.24 4.11 -22.08
N GLY A 592 1.93 4.43 -22.22
CA GLY A 592 1.44 5.30 -23.28
C GLY A 592 2.12 6.67 -23.25
N PHE A 593 2.22 7.28 -22.08
CA PHE A 593 2.97 8.52 -21.88
C PHE A 593 4.48 8.29 -21.98
N GLY A 594 4.98 7.18 -21.44
CA GLY A 594 6.38 6.75 -21.50
C GLY A 594 6.94 6.67 -22.91
N MET A 595 6.13 6.23 -23.89
CA MET A 595 6.51 6.23 -25.31
C MET A 595 6.87 7.64 -25.80
N VAL A 596 6.07 8.64 -25.44
CA VAL A 596 6.34 10.04 -25.78
C VAL A 596 7.62 10.53 -25.09
N LEU A 597 7.81 10.16 -23.82
CA LEU A 597 9.03 10.49 -23.08
C LEU A 597 10.28 9.92 -23.75
N VAL A 598 10.25 8.63 -24.08
CA VAL A 598 11.40 7.97 -24.73
C VAL A 598 11.73 8.62 -26.07
N LEU A 599 10.73 8.90 -26.89
CA LEU A 599 10.95 9.43 -28.26
C LEU A 599 11.25 10.93 -28.31
N VAL A 600 10.92 11.69 -27.26
CA VAL A 600 11.07 13.16 -27.25
C VAL A 600 12.02 13.64 -26.15
N VAL A 601 11.81 13.20 -24.91
CA VAL A 601 12.55 13.72 -23.75
C VAL A 601 13.95 13.13 -23.66
N VAL A 602 14.15 11.84 -23.93
CA VAL A 602 15.51 11.23 -23.98
C VAL A 602 16.39 11.91 -25.03
N PRO A 603 15.96 12.09 -26.31
CA PRO A 603 16.66 12.87 -27.27
C PRO A 603 17.00 14.30 -26.83
N ALA A 604 16.05 14.99 -26.19
CA ALA A 604 16.27 16.34 -25.68
C ALA A 604 17.31 16.37 -24.54
N LEU A 605 17.25 15.43 -23.60
CA LEU A 605 18.23 15.31 -22.50
C LEU A 605 19.62 14.97 -23.00
N LEU A 606 19.76 14.09 -24.02
CA LEU A 606 21.05 13.80 -24.65
C LEU A 606 21.64 15.04 -25.36
N ALA A 607 20.78 15.83 -26.00
CA ALA A 607 21.21 17.09 -26.62
C ALA A 607 21.67 18.13 -25.59
N ILE A 608 20.97 18.24 -24.44
CA ILE A 608 21.35 19.08 -23.30
C ILE A 608 22.65 18.58 -22.67
N GLY A 609 22.81 17.27 -22.51
CA GLY A 609 24.05 16.67 -22.00
C GLY A 609 25.28 17.06 -22.81
N ARG A 610 25.13 17.19 -24.13
CA ARG A 610 26.19 17.74 -25.00
C ARG A 610 26.49 19.21 -24.70
N ASP A 611 25.44 20.02 -24.54
CA ASP A 611 25.61 21.45 -24.25
C ASP A 611 26.35 21.68 -22.94
N LEU A 612 26.07 20.84 -21.93
CA LEU A 612 26.75 20.86 -20.63
C LEU A 612 28.19 20.33 -20.72
N SER A 613 28.45 19.34 -21.57
CA SER A 613 29.79 18.75 -21.72
C SER A 613 30.76 19.66 -22.47
N GLN A 614 30.28 20.49 -23.39
CA GLN A 614 31.11 21.41 -24.17
C GLN A 614 31.83 22.47 -23.32
N PRO A 615 31.14 23.22 -22.42
CA PRO A 615 31.81 24.19 -21.56
C PRO A 615 32.76 23.51 -20.56
N ILE A 616 32.43 22.32 -20.07
CA ILE A 616 33.31 21.55 -19.16
C ILE A 616 34.59 21.14 -19.93
N THR A 617 34.45 20.67 -21.15
CA THR A 617 35.60 20.30 -21.99
C THR A 617 36.42 21.53 -22.37
N ALA A 618 35.75 22.65 -22.71
CA ALA A 618 36.41 23.93 -22.99
C ALA A 618 37.16 24.45 -21.75
N LEU A 619 36.55 24.35 -20.57
CA LEU A 619 37.17 24.70 -19.30
C LEU A 619 38.40 23.82 -19.03
N ARG A 620 38.29 22.50 -19.17
CA ARG A 620 39.42 21.57 -19.04
C ARG A 620 40.55 21.92 -19.99
N ARG A 621 40.27 22.16 -21.28
CA ARG A 621 41.25 22.58 -22.27
C ARG A 621 41.87 23.93 -21.90
N GLY A 622 41.05 24.91 -21.50
CA GLY A 622 41.48 26.21 -21.04
C GLY A 622 42.42 26.18 -19.84
N LEU A 623 42.19 25.25 -18.92
CA LEU A 623 43.07 25.03 -17.76
C LEU A 623 44.45 24.48 -18.09
N HIS A 624 44.63 23.90 -19.30
CA HIS A 624 45.93 23.43 -19.79
C HIS A 624 46.71 24.52 -20.58
N VAL A 625 46.05 25.63 -20.91
CA VAL A 625 46.70 26.79 -21.60
C VAL A 625 47.31 27.72 -20.55
N ARG A 626 48.62 27.94 -20.61
CA ARG A 626 49.36 28.71 -19.60
C ARG A 626 48.79 30.11 -19.26
N GLY A 627 48.19 30.82 -20.24
CA GLY A 627 47.59 32.15 -20.02
C GLY A 627 46.18 32.16 -19.48
N LEU A 628 45.42 31.03 -19.61
CA LEU A 628 44.02 30.92 -19.17
C LEU A 628 43.82 30.11 -17.89
N ARG A 629 44.86 29.36 -17.47
CA ARG A 629 44.79 28.45 -16.33
C ARG A 629 44.43 29.18 -15.02
N THR A 630 45.07 30.28 -14.73
CA THR A 630 44.84 31.04 -13.51
C THR A 630 43.47 31.71 -13.46
N PRO A 631 43.02 32.49 -14.47
CA PRO A 631 41.71 33.14 -14.39
C PRO A 631 40.54 32.12 -14.42
N LEU A 632 40.66 31.05 -15.20
CA LEU A 632 39.60 30.00 -15.24
C LEU A 632 39.59 29.16 -13.96
N GLY A 633 40.73 28.83 -13.39
CA GLY A 633 40.84 28.08 -12.14
C GLY A 633 40.30 28.88 -10.96
N THR A 634 40.65 30.17 -10.85
CA THR A 634 40.11 31.06 -9.81
C THR A 634 38.61 31.27 -9.96
N GLY A 635 38.11 31.44 -11.18
CA GLY A 635 36.67 31.59 -11.45
C GLY A 635 35.88 30.33 -11.09
N ALA A 636 36.35 29.16 -11.45
CA ALA A 636 35.74 27.90 -11.09
C ALA A 636 35.72 27.69 -9.57
N ALA A 637 36.83 27.99 -8.89
CA ALA A 637 36.93 27.92 -7.43
C ALA A 637 35.99 28.91 -6.75
N MET A 638 35.84 30.14 -7.26
CA MET A 638 34.90 31.12 -6.72
C MET A 638 33.45 30.68 -6.88
N VAL A 639 33.06 30.15 -8.02
CA VAL A 639 31.70 29.67 -8.28
C VAL A 639 31.38 28.45 -7.36
N LEU A 640 32.33 27.52 -7.20
CA LEU A 640 32.18 26.36 -6.30
C LEU A 640 32.11 26.79 -4.83
N ALA A 641 32.94 27.72 -4.40
CA ALA A 641 32.90 28.24 -3.04
C ALA A 641 31.59 28.99 -2.77
N TRP A 642 31.11 29.75 -3.75
CA TRP A 642 29.82 30.46 -3.64
C TRP A 642 28.63 29.51 -3.64
N PHE A 643 28.68 28.42 -4.44
CA PHE A 643 27.69 27.34 -4.37
C PHE A 643 27.65 26.72 -2.98
N ALA A 644 28.79 26.36 -2.44
CA ALA A 644 28.88 25.76 -1.11
C ALA A 644 28.37 26.72 -0.01
N ALA A 645 28.67 28.03 -0.14
CA ALA A 645 28.29 29.05 0.84
C ALA A 645 26.78 29.44 0.77
N THR A 646 26.09 29.17 -0.32
CA THR A 646 24.67 29.50 -0.54
C THR A 646 23.81 28.24 -0.60
N MET A 647 23.77 27.60 -1.74
CA MET A 647 22.96 26.39 -1.97
C MET A 647 23.40 25.20 -1.12
N GLY A 648 24.71 24.92 -1.04
CA GLY A 648 25.26 23.83 -0.24
C GLY A 648 24.94 23.97 1.24
N TRP A 649 25.03 25.19 1.76
CA TRP A 649 24.67 25.48 3.13
C TRP A 649 23.19 25.20 3.42
N VAL A 650 22.27 25.74 2.60
CA VAL A 650 20.83 25.54 2.77
C VAL A 650 20.42 24.07 2.62
N LEU A 651 21.05 23.34 1.71
CA LEU A 651 20.78 21.90 1.53
C LEU A 651 21.17 21.05 2.75
N VAL A 652 22.15 21.51 3.54
CA VAL A 652 22.61 20.78 4.73
C VAL A 652 21.93 21.25 6.01
N THR A 653 21.67 22.56 6.15
CA THR A 653 21.15 23.14 7.39
C THR A 653 19.65 23.44 7.38
N GLY A 654 19.02 23.50 6.19
CA GLY A 654 17.65 23.95 6.01
C GLY A 654 17.46 25.46 6.04
N ASP A 655 18.45 26.24 6.56
CA ASP A 655 18.37 27.66 6.80
C ASP A 655 19.36 28.47 5.94
N LEU A 656 19.03 29.75 5.69
CA LEU A 656 19.93 30.67 5.00
C LEU A 656 21.17 30.99 5.86
N PRO A 657 22.36 31.14 5.23
CA PRO A 657 23.55 31.58 5.96
C PRO A 657 23.31 32.92 6.67
N ALA A 658 23.90 33.10 7.85
CA ALA A 658 23.68 34.26 8.73
C ALA A 658 23.71 35.65 8.02
N PRO A 659 24.58 35.95 7.02
CA PRO A 659 24.57 37.22 6.32
C PRO A 659 23.30 37.46 5.48
N PHE A 660 22.57 36.42 5.12
CA PHE A 660 21.39 36.46 4.24
C PHE A 660 20.11 36.06 4.93
N ALA A 661 20.13 35.77 6.23
CA ALA A 661 18.97 35.35 7.02
C ALA A 661 17.80 36.36 6.96
N ALA A 662 18.12 37.66 6.84
CA ALA A 662 17.10 38.71 6.71
C ALA A 662 16.33 38.74 5.36
N LEU A 663 16.80 38.01 4.35
CA LEU A 663 16.20 38.01 3.00
C LEU A 663 15.13 36.95 2.82
N GLY A 664 14.94 36.03 3.77
CA GLY A 664 14.04 34.89 3.59
C GLY A 664 13.21 34.53 4.80
N SER A 665 11.94 34.90 4.80
CA SER A 665 10.97 34.51 5.84
C SER A 665 10.05 33.35 5.44
N GLY A 666 10.26 32.67 4.29
CA GLY A 666 9.35 31.61 3.88
C GLY A 666 9.87 30.58 2.89
N GLN A 667 10.94 30.85 2.16
CA GLN A 667 11.47 29.93 1.16
C GLN A 667 13.00 30.01 1.04
N PRO A 668 13.74 29.44 1.98
CA PRO A 668 15.20 29.57 2.04
C PRO A 668 15.91 29.05 0.78
N LEU A 669 15.38 28.02 0.15
CA LEU A 669 15.93 27.42 -1.08
C LEU A 669 15.80 28.33 -2.29
N ALA A 670 14.68 29.04 -2.45
CA ALA A 670 14.48 29.97 -3.57
C ALA A 670 15.38 31.21 -3.44
N VAL A 671 15.54 31.72 -2.22
CA VAL A 671 16.46 32.84 -1.94
C VAL A 671 17.91 32.42 -2.16
N ALA A 672 18.30 31.23 -1.70
CA ALA A 672 19.65 30.70 -1.94
C ALA A 672 19.96 30.51 -3.42
N LEU A 673 19.00 30.06 -4.21
CA LEU A 673 19.14 29.93 -5.67
C LEU A 673 19.33 31.30 -6.33
N GLY A 674 18.55 32.29 -5.94
CA GLY A 674 18.70 33.67 -6.43
C GLY A 674 20.08 34.26 -6.10
N LEU A 675 20.54 34.08 -4.87
CA LEU A 675 21.88 34.51 -4.41
C LEU A 675 22.99 33.77 -5.18
N PHE A 676 22.82 32.45 -5.39
CA PHE A 676 23.79 31.68 -6.16
C PHE A 676 23.90 32.18 -7.60
N ILE A 677 22.79 32.37 -8.30
CA ILE A 677 22.77 32.85 -9.68
C ILE A 677 23.41 34.24 -9.78
N ALA A 678 23.05 35.16 -8.88
CA ALA A 678 23.61 36.53 -8.88
C ALA A 678 25.12 36.52 -8.62
N GLY A 679 25.59 35.78 -7.63
CA GLY A 679 27.02 35.71 -7.30
C GLY A 679 27.85 34.95 -8.32
N ALA A 680 27.32 33.87 -8.89
CA ALA A 680 27.97 33.15 -9.99
C ALA A 680 28.07 34.01 -11.23
N GLY A 681 27.03 34.79 -11.57
CA GLY A 681 27.08 35.78 -12.67
C GLY A 681 28.15 36.84 -12.46
N LEU A 682 28.24 37.39 -11.25
CA LEU A 682 29.28 38.35 -10.89
C LEU A 682 30.68 37.74 -11.00
N ALA A 683 30.89 36.55 -10.50
CA ALA A 683 32.17 35.83 -10.58
C ALA A 683 32.60 35.60 -12.01
N LEU A 684 31.69 35.23 -12.92
CA LEU A 684 31.97 35.06 -14.36
C LEU A 684 32.35 36.38 -15.02
N VAL A 685 31.70 37.49 -14.69
CA VAL A 685 32.05 38.83 -15.21
C VAL A 685 33.43 39.25 -14.73
N LEU A 686 33.76 39.03 -13.45
CA LEU A 686 35.07 39.36 -12.89
C LEU A 686 36.21 38.54 -13.56
N VAL A 687 35.95 37.24 -13.80
CA VAL A 687 36.90 36.36 -14.52
C VAL A 687 37.11 36.85 -15.95
N TRP A 688 36.03 37.24 -16.66
CA TRP A 688 36.09 37.76 -18.00
C TRP A 688 36.89 39.08 -18.08
N LEU A 689 36.60 40.01 -17.15
CA LEU A 689 37.36 41.26 -17.04
C LEU A 689 38.85 41.00 -16.70
N GLY A 690 39.13 40.09 -15.77
CA GLY A 690 40.51 39.69 -15.45
C GLY A 690 41.27 39.09 -16.63
N ALA A 691 40.60 38.27 -17.44
CA ALA A 691 41.16 37.68 -18.64
C ALA A 691 41.45 38.76 -19.71
N LEU A 692 40.57 39.75 -19.89
CA LEU A 692 40.78 40.90 -20.78
C LEU A 692 42.00 41.74 -20.38
N VAL A 693 42.18 42.00 -19.08
CA VAL A 693 43.32 42.76 -18.53
C VAL A 693 44.62 41.96 -18.72
N ALA A 694 44.59 40.64 -18.47
CA ALA A 694 45.73 39.76 -18.64
C ALA A 694 46.19 39.68 -20.13
N HIS A 695 45.25 39.71 -21.08
CA HIS A 695 45.59 39.73 -22.53
C HIS A 695 46.11 41.08 -23.04
N ARG A 696 45.86 42.20 -22.33
CA ARG A 696 46.34 43.53 -22.72
C ARG A 696 47.74 43.88 -22.18
N ARG A 697 48.36 42.99 -21.39
CA ARG A 697 49.76 43.21 -21.01
C ARG A 697 50.67 42.64 -22.10
N PRO A 698 51.42 43.51 -22.86
CA PRO A 698 52.41 43.01 -23.78
C PRO A 698 53.48 42.27 -23.01
N ALA A 699 53.97 41.14 -23.59
CA ALA A 699 55.02 40.30 -23.06
C ALA A 699 56.36 41.07 -22.97
#